data_dfc03b5994f602e91ac2355d774ec1fe
#
_entry.id   dfc03b5994f602e91ac2355d774ec1fe
#
_cell.length_a   1.000
_cell.length_b   1.000
_cell.length_c   1.000
_cell.angle_alpha   90.00
_cell.angle_beta   90.00
_cell.angle_gamma   90.00
#
_symmetry.space_group_name_H-M   'P 1'
#
loop_
_entity.id
_entity.type
_entity.pdbx_description
1 polymer ?
#
loop_
_entity_poly.entity_id
_entity_poly.type
_entity_poly.pdbx_seq_one_letter_code
_entity_poly.pdbx_strand_id
1 'polypeptide(L)'
;MSWKTEPGVVRYGYPLCLLSLSCLSGAHAEEYSAADRARARPDSALVLEDVTVSARRREEPAQTVPIAMNVLAGEQLNDAGIYRTEELQQRVPSLLVSVPSPRYTSYGIRGLGSSSYNDGIDGSVGVFLDGVYLGRQGMSLVDLIDIERVEVLRGPQGTLYGKNTTAGAINLSSRAPTFAPEGSGEVSVGEKGLRQYRGTFSGALIDGVLAGRLTGYDVERDGLIDNRYDGSELRDQNRQGLRGQLLWTPSETFSARLIGEYAWQDEQSNVFTASHYSQTTLERSAFVGYRQLPIDPYARRVQQDKPNAVKTLQTGATLELNWLLDSGATLTSISGYRDWSYDASQDGDGMALAIVDDATVRLDQHQFSQELRLADSPNQHLDYVVGLYYLRQHLNRAVGVRFGEDAAAYFLGDRPEIEQFHITPAMIPSSLLEGGQQSFDGEQRSDSRAAFGQLTWHATERLAITPGLRYTRERKQAWLSRSVSGLAPLGLDLVSQLGGNLLRSTALGGEYYRRDAIEESSLSGQLALSYAFDDDLLGYASWSRGYKAGGINLDVVGPTVEPTFEAERVSSLEVGLKSAFWSGRGMLDLALYQADVEDYQALTNRPPVNEFAPPIRDNLINVGKVRLRGIELDARLRASERVDLRLGIAWSDARYRDFANAPCSPSSAQWSCDLGGKRLFNAPEWSASAGVDYRYPLEHALELFSGLDYQFRSGYYGTLEGGPGSYQPSYGLTNLRLGLRRGDRRWEAELWARNLFDEDYITAVYARLGAGDYGVLSGAPRSVGMTLRTRW
;
A
#
# COMPACT_ATOMS: atom_id res chain seq x y z
N MET A 1 39.27 -33.56 10.40
CA MET A 1 39.48 -33.36 8.95
C MET A 1 38.56 -32.27 8.53
N SER A 2 39.15 -31.12 8.26
CA SER A 2 38.51 -29.84 8.01
C SER A 2 38.06 -29.73 6.55
N TRP A 3 36.88 -29.18 6.31
CA TRP A 3 36.60 -28.44 5.09
C TRP A 3 35.79 -27.18 5.46
N LYS A 4 36.50 -26.05 5.52
CA LYS A 4 35.93 -24.72 5.44
C LYS A 4 35.75 -24.42 3.95
N THR A 5 34.59 -23.99 3.54
CA THR A 5 34.39 -23.30 2.28
C THR A 5 33.63 -22.01 2.54
N GLU A 6 34.34 -20.89 2.44
CA GLU A 6 33.77 -19.55 2.31
C GLU A 6 33.12 -19.43 0.92
N PRO A 7 31.96 -18.78 0.78
CA PRO A 7 31.47 -18.37 -0.51
C PRO A 7 32.03 -16.99 -0.86
N GLY A 8 32.94 -16.97 -1.83
CA GLY A 8 33.46 -15.76 -2.44
C GLY A 8 32.37 -14.99 -3.19
N VAL A 9 32.35 -13.69 -2.95
CA VAL A 9 31.56 -12.71 -3.71
C VAL A 9 32.10 -12.64 -5.13
N VAL A 10 31.39 -13.20 -6.09
CA VAL A 10 31.68 -13.04 -7.52
C VAL A 10 30.93 -11.81 -8.02
N ARG A 11 31.65 -10.72 -8.17
CA ARG A 11 31.17 -9.56 -8.95
C ARG A 11 31.19 -9.93 -10.45
N TYR A 12 30.04 -10.17 -11.02
CA TYR A 12 29.88 -10.25 -12.47
C TYR A 12 29.78 -8.83 -13.04
N GLY A 13 30.87 -8.39 -13.64
CA GLY A 13 30.85 -7.27 -14.57
C GLY A 13 30.29 -7.75 -15.90
N TYR A 14 29.15 -7.22 -16.32
CA TYR A 14 28.60 -7.44 -17.65
C TYR A 14 29.16 -6.41 -18.62
N PRO A 15 29.65 -6.83 -19.79
CA PRO A 15 30.01 -5.89 -20.83
C PRO A 15 28.74 -5.37 -21.53
N LEU A 16 28.64 -4.04 -21.65
CA LEU A 16 27.64 -3.37 -22.50
C LEU A 16 27.87 -3.82 -23.96
N CYS A 17 27.00 -4.66 -24.50
CA CYS A 17 26.91 -4.88 -25.94
C CYS A 17 26.09 -3.74 -26.54
N LEU A 18 26.78 -2.77 -27.14
CA LEU A 18 26.23 -1.82 -28.08
C LEU A 18 25.79 -2.55 -29.35
N LEU A 19 24.51 -2.82 -29.49
CA LEU A 19 23.90 -3.25 -30.75
C LEU A 19 23.70 -2.02 -31.64
N SER A 20 24.59 -1.90 -32.66
CA SER A 20 24.42 -0.99 -33.78
C SER A 20 23.27 -1.50 -34.67
N LEU A 21 22.12 -0.85 -34.68
CA LEU A 21 21.08 -1.04 -35.67
C LEU A 21 21.43 -0.26 -36.93
N SER A 22 21.88 -0.95 -37.93
CA SER A 22 21.98 -0.45 -39.31
C SER A 22 20.60 -0.52 -40.00
N CYS A 23 20.26 0.59 -40.64
CA CYS A 23 19.08 0.87 -41.45
C CYS A 23 18.67 -0.24 -42.42
N LEU A 24 17.41 -0.57 -42.44
CA LEU A 24 16.71 -1.08 -43.63
C LEU A 24 15.56 -0.11 -43.96
N SER A 25 15.76 0.56 -45.07
CA SER A 25 14.80 1.43 -45.73
C SER A 25 13.80 0.62 -46.54
N GLY A 26 12.54 1.03 -46.48
CA GLY A 26 11.56 0.77 -47.53
C GLY A 26 10.28 0.08 -47.09
N ALA A 27 9.28 0.86 -46.64
CA ALA A 27 7.89 0.49 -46.78
C ALA A 27 7.08 1.73 -47.17
N HIS A 28 6.36 1.62 -48.28
CA HIS A 28 5.50 2.64 -48.82
C HIS A 28 4.39 2.99 -47.82
N ALA A 29 4.32 4.26 -47.42
CA ALA A 29 3.18 4.83 -46.75
C ALA A 29 2.16 5.24 -47.80
N GLU A 30 0.97 4.65 -47.77
CA GLU A 30 -0.18 5.21 -48.48
C GLU A 30 -0.51 6.60 -47.90
N GLU A 31 -0.47 7.59 -48.78
CA GLU A 31 -0.91 8.97 -48.50
C GLU A 31 -2.41 9.01 -48.24
N TYR A 32 -2.83 9.03 -46.97
CA TYR A 32 -4.15 9.49 -46.61
C TYR A 32 -4.29 10.97 -46.92
N SER A 33 -5.24 11.26 -47.78
CA SER A 33 -5.52 12.61 -48.35
C SER A 33 -5.71 13.67 -47.28
N ALA A 34 -5.11 14.85 -47.52
CA ALA A 34 -5.23 16.04 -46.70
C ALA A 34 -6.69 16.56 -46.57
N ALA A 35 -7.62 16.00 -47.33
CA ALA A 35 -9.07 16.38 -47.29
C ALA A 35 -9.82 15.79 -46.09
N ASP A 36 -9.37 14.67 -45.47
CA ASP A 36 -10.02 14.12 -44.29
C ASP A 36 -9.61 14.82 -42.98
N ARG A 37 -8.48 15.56 -42.97
CA ARG A 37 -8.06 16.35 -41.81
C ARG A 37 -8.83 17.68 -41.65
N ALA A 38 -9.58 18.13 -42.66
CA ALA A 38 -10.28 19.41 -42.65
C ALA A 38 -11.69 19.35 -42.06
N ARG A 39 -12.17 18.20 -41.58
CA ARG A 39 -13.48 18.04 -40.95
C ARG A 39 -13.48 17.79 -39.44
N ALA A 40 -12.34 17.86 -38.77
CA ALA A 40 -12.31 17.93 -37.31
C ALA A 40 -12.88 19.30 -36.90
N ARG A 41 -14.02 19.30 -36.22
CA ARG A 41 -14.59 20.51 -35.64
C ARG A 41 -13.55 21.16 -34.73
N PRO A 42 -13.27 22.49 -34.84
CA PRO A 42 -12.27 23.18 -34.01
C PRO A 42 -12.57 23.08 -32.49
N ASP A 43 -13.81 22.78 -32.09
CA ASP A 43 -14.21 22.62 -30.69
C ASP A 43 -13.85 21.25 -30.05
N SER A 44 -13.56 20.21 -30.83
CA SER A 44 -13.26 18.88 -30.28
C SER A 44 -11.94 18.82 -29.52
N ALA A 45 -11.00 19.72 -29.79
CA ALA A 45 -9.69 19.77 -29.09
C ALA A 45 -9.79 20.21 -27.61
N LEU A 46 -10.91 20.82 -27.22
CA LEU A 46 -11.13 21.32 -25.85
C LEU A 46 -11.98 20.39 -24.98
N VAL A 47 -12.56 19.34 -25.56
CA VAL A 47 -13.36 18.36 -24.83
C VAL A 47 -12.43 17.43 -24.04
N LEU A 48 -12.74 17.20 -22.76
CA LEU A 48 -12.07 16.16 -21.99
C LEU A 48 -12.54 14.78 -22.49
N GLU A 49 -11.60 13.88 -22.71
CA GLU A 49 -11.94 12.50 -23.09
C GLU A 49 -12.66 11.80 -21.96
N ASP A 50 -13.75 11.10 -22.29
CA ASP A 50 -14.39 10.19 -21.35
C ASP A 50 -13.45 9.03 -21.03
N VAL A 51 -13.25 8.81 -19.74
CA VAL A 51 -12.41 7.71 -19.27
C VAL A 51 -13.28 6.49 -19.04
N THR A 52 -13.01 5.42 -19.79
CA THR A 52 -13.64 4.12 -19.56
C THR A 52 -13.08 3.48 -18.29
N VAL A 53 -13.96 2.90 -17.46
CA VAL A 53 -13.64 2.23 -16.20
C VAL A 53 -14.20 0.81 -16.17
N SER A 54 -13.61 -0.03 -15.34
CA SER A 54 -14.08 -1.40 -15.07
C SER A 54 -14.60 -1.59 -13.64
N ALA A 55 -14.93 -0.50 -12.98
CA ALA A 55 -15.36 -0.44 -11.58
C ALA A 55 -16.52 -1.39 -11.24
N ARG A 56 -17.44 -1.60 -12.19
CA ARG A 56 -18.57 -2.56 -12.05
C ARG A 56 -18.33 -3.89 -12.78
N ARG A 57 -17.08 -4.27 -13.02
CA ARG A 57 -16.70 -5.47 -13.75
C ARG A 57 -17.21 -5.49 -15.20
N ARG A 58 -17.49 -4.32 -15.75
CA ARG A 58 -17.84 -4.02 -17.14
C ARG A 58 -17.16 -2.74 -17.56
N GLU A 59 -16.89 -2.56 -18.82
CA GLU A 59 -16.37 -1.29 -19.34
C GLU A 59 -17.52 -0.29 -19.51
N GLU A 60 -17.39 0.84 -18.81
CA GLU A 60 -18.40 1.91 -18.78
C GLU A 60 -17.72 3.27 -18.69
N PRO A 61 -18.32 4.37 -19.23
CA PRO A 61 -17.82 5.72 -19.01
C PRO A 61 -17.84 6.06 -17.51
N ALA A 62 -16.78 6.64 -16.98
CA ALA A 62 -16.67 6.96 -15.54
C ALA A 62 -17.79 7.89 -15.05
N GLN A 63 -18.26 8.79 -15.92
CA GLN A 63 -19.32 9.74 -15.61
C GLN A 63 -20.70 9.09 -15.45
N THR A 64 -20.93 7.91 -16.02
CA THR A 64 -22.20 7.18 -15.90
C THR A 64 -22.26 6.24 -14.70
N VAL A 65 -21.13 5.98 -14.04
CA VAL A 65 -21.04 5.03 -12.91
C VAL A 65 -21.41 5.72 -11.60
N PRO A 66 -22.48 5.28 -10.88
CA PRO A 66 -22.93 5.91 -9.62
C PRO A 66 -22.07 5.52 -8.41
N ILE A 67 -20.79 5.78 -8.47
CA ILE A 67 -19.79 5.49 -7.44
C ILE A 67 -18.82 6.66 -7.38
N ALA A 68 -18.48 7.13 -6.18
CA ALA A 68 -17.38 8.07 -6.01
C ALA A 68 -16.05 7.39 -6.32
N MET A 69 -15.32 7.89 -7.32
CA MET A 69 -14.04 7.30 -7.74
C MET A 69 -13.07 8.34 -8.30
N ASN A 70 -11.78 8.02 -8.24
CA ASN A 70 -10.76 8.69 -9.02
C ASN A 70 -10.22 7.73 -10.09
N VAL A 71 -10.05 8.24 -11.29
CA VAL A 71 -9.45 7.49 -12.39
C VAL A 71 -8.21 8.24 -12.86
N LEU A 72 -7.08 7.54 -12.84
CA LEU A 72 -5.78 8.06 -13.23
C LEU A 72 -5.26 7.23 -14.41
N ALA A 73 -5.14 7.83 -15.57
CA ALA A 73 -4.55 7.18 -16.73
C ALA A 73 -3.03 6.98 -16.51
N GLY A 74 -2.47 5.91 -17.06
CA GLY A 74 -1.05 5.61 -16.92
C GLY A 74 -0.12 6.73 -17.42
N GLU A 75 -0.52 7.47 -18.45
CA GLU A 75 0.22 8.66 -18.89
C GLU A 75 0.25 9.75 -17.82
N GLN A 76 -0.89 10.02 -17.17
CA GLN A 76 -0.99 11.02 -16.10
C GLN A 76 -0.13 10.63 -14.89
N LEU A 77 0.01 9.33 -14.60
CA LEU A 77 0.90 8.81 -13.56
C LEU A 77 2.37 9.03 -13.95
N ASN A 78 2.75 8.66 -15.16
CA ASN A 78 4.10 8.86 -15.68
C ASN A 78 4.50 10.34 -15.74
N ASP A 79 3.58 11.20 -16.25
CA ASP A 79 3.77 12.64 -16.29
C ASP A 79 3.91 13.25 -14.88
N ALA A 80 3.21 12.73 -13.88
CA ALA A 80 3.33 13.17 -12.48
C ALA A 80 4.54 12.56 -11.75
N GLY A 81 5.24 11.60 -12.35
CA GLY A 81 6.32 10.84 -11.73
C GLY A 81 5.82 9.97 -10.57
N ILE A 82 4.58 9.48 -10.67
CA ILE A 82 3.95 8.54 -9.73
C ILE A 82 4.23 7.13 -10.22
N TYR A 83 5.08 6.44 -9.51
CA TYR A 83 5.65 5.17 -9.94
C TYR A 83 5.33 3.99 -9.00
N ARG A 84 4.73 4.27 -7.83
CA ARG A 84 4.30 3.26 -6.87
C ARG A 84 2.90 3.55 -6.33
N THR A 85 2.23 2.49 -5.89
CA THR A 85 0.88 2.61 -5.32
C THR A 85 0.82 3.53 -4.10
N GLU A 86 1.87 3.66 -3.32
CA GLU A 86 1.95 4.60 -2.18
C GLU A 86 1.92 6.07 -2.61
N GLU A 87 2.38 6.36 -3.82
CA GLU A 87 2.43 7.72 -4.36
C GLU A 87 1.07 8.20 -4.92
N LEU A 88 0.11 7.28 -5.14
CA LEU A 88 -1.25 7.62 -5.59
C LEU A 88 -1.94 8.64 -4.68
N GLN A 89 -1.57 8.65 -3.39
CA GLN A 89 -2.08 9.63 -2.41
C GLN A 89 -1.76 11.08 -2.77
N GLN A 90 -0.84 11.35 -3.70
CA GLN A 90 -0.56 12.70 -4.20
C GLN A 90 -1.67 13.24 -5.11
N ARG A 91 -2.44 12.35 -5.73
CA ARG A 91 -3.52 12.68 -6.67
C ARG A 91 -4.91 12.35 -6.15
N VAL A 92 -5.03 11.56 -5.09
CA VAL A 92 -6.29 11.12 -4.50
C VAL A 92 -6.36 11.62 -3.06
N PRO A 93 -7.03 12.76 -2.79
CA PRO A 93 -7.01 13.40 -1.48
C PRO A 93 -7.53 12.52 -0.35
N SER A 94 -8.59 11.72 -0.58
CA SER A 94 -9.17 10.83 0.43
C SER A 94 -8.33 9.58 0.73
N LEU A 95 -7.27 9.31 -0.05
CA LEU A 95 -6.35 8.20 0.12
C LEU A 95 -5.17 8.62 1.01
N LEU A 96 -4.88 7.86 2.05
CA LEU A 96 -3.64 7.92 2.82
C LEU A 96 -2.95 6.55 2.72
N VAL A 97 -1.65 6.56 2.44
CA VAL A 97 -0.84 5.34 2.43
C VAL A 97 0.29 5.50 3.43
N SER A 98 0.37 4.56 4.37
CA SER A 98 1.43 4.47 5.36
C SER A 98 2.24 3.21 5.13
N VAL A 99 3.55 3.35 4.98
CA VAL A 99 4.48 2.24 4.72
C VAL A 99 5.58 2.26 5.77
N PRO A 100 5.29 1.83 7.01
CA PRO A 100 6.34 1.70 8.04
C PRO A 100 7.37 0.64 7.64
N SER A 101 6.96 -0.39 6.96
CA SER A 101 7.81 -1.35 6.23
C SER A 101 6.99 -1.97 5.09
N PRO A 102 7.60 -2.57 4.06
CA PRO A 102 6.86 -3.27 3.01
C PRO A 102 5.87 -4.31 3.56
N ARG A 103 6.20 -5.01 4.65
CA ARG A 103 5.32 -5.98 5.33
C ARG A 103 4.02 -5.36 5.85
N TYR A 104 4.08 -4.13 6.35
CA TYR A 104 2.98 -3.45 7.05
C TYR A 104 2.45 -2.23 6.27
N THR A 105 2.36 -2.35 4.94
CA THR A 105 1.75 -1.33 4.10
C THR A 105 0.26 -1.20 4.41
N SER A 106 -0.20 0.01 4.67
CA SER A 106 -1.60 0.30 4.98
C SER A 106 -2.17 1.36 4.05
N TYR A 107 -3.29 1.03 3.44
CA TYR A 107 -4.10 1.96 2.66
C TYR A 107 -5.33 2.34 3.47
N GLY A 108 -5.59 3.64 3.58
CA GLY A 108 -6.79 4.18 4.20
C GLY A 108 -7.53 5.09 3.21
N ILE A 109 -8.84 4.94 3.11
CA ILE A 109 -9.72 5.82 2.33
C ILE A 109 -10.77 6.39 3.27
N ARG A 110 -11.02 7.71 3.19
CA ARG A 110 -11.97 8.41 4.07
C ARG A 110 -11.63 8.30 5.56
N GLY A 111 -10.35 8.10 5.89
CA GLY A 111 -9.87 7.89 7.26
C GLY A 111 -10.07 6.48 7.80
N LEU A 112 -10.61 5.54 7.04
CA LEU A 112 -10.68 4.12 7.40
C LEU A 112 -9.54 3.35 6.75
N GLY A 113 -8.66 2.79 7.58
CA GLY A 113 -7.54 1.96 7.15
C GLY A 113 -7.25 0.89 8.20
N SER A 114 -6.28 0.05 7.92
CA SER A 114 -5.74 -0.91 8.88
C SER A 114 -4.28 -0.57 9.13
N SER A 115 -3.93 -0.32 10.36
CA SER A 115 -2.54 -0.16 10.76
C SER A 115 -2.30 -1.09 11.94
N SER A 116 -1.84 -2.28 11.65
CA SER A 116 -1.56 -3.29 12.65
C SER A 116 -0.25 -3.97 12.31
N TYR A 117 0.58 -4.16 13.31
CA TYR A 117 1.82 -4.95 13.22
C TYR A 117 1.56 -6.45 13.40
N ASN A 118 0.35 -6.92 13.10
CA ASN A 118 -0.08 -8.32 13.22
C ASN A 118 -0.37 -8.90 11.83
N ASP A 119 0.31 -9.99 11.47
CA ASP A 119 0.11 -10.67 10.18
C ASP A 119 -1.26 -11.37 10.05
N GLY A 120 -2.04 -11.46 11.11
CA GLY A 120 -3.40 -12.02 11.11
C GLY A 120 -4.48 -11.07 10.61
N ILE A 121 -4.18 -9.74 10.50
CA ILE A 121 -5.16 -8.74 10.06
C ILE A 121 -5.11 -8.54 8.54
N ASP A 122 -6.28 -8.38 7.96
CA ASP A 122 -6.45 -7.98 6.56
C ASP A 122 -6.60 -6.44 6.45
N GLY A 123 -6.39 -5.89 5.24
CA GLY A 123 -6.60 -4.47 4.94
C GLY A 123 -8.08 -4.08 4.87
N SER A 124 -8.37 -2.78 4.96
CA SER A 124 -9.71 -2.22 4.72
C SER A 124 -9.90 -1.71 3.28
N VAL A 125 -8.81 -1.59 2.52
CA VAL A 125 -8.78 -1.26 1.08
C VAL A 125 -8.24 -2.45 0.32
N GLY A 126 -9.02 -2.97 -0.61
CA GLY A 126 -8.60 -4.07 -1.50
C GLY A 126 -7.76 -3.53 -2.66
N VAL A 127 -6.59 -4.12 -2.91
CA VAL A 127 -5.78 -3.80 -4.10
C VAL A 127 -5.86 -4.95 -5.08
N PHE A 128 -6.15 -4.63 -6.34
CA PHE A 128 -6.32 -5.59 -7.43
C PHE A 128 -5.38 -5.23 -8.57
N LEU A 129 -4.73 -6.23 -9.15
CA LEU A 129 -3.90 -6.06 -10.34
C LEU A 129 -4.41 -7.04 -11.42
N ASP A 130 -4.85 -6.49 -12.55
CA ASP A 130 -5.46 -7.25 -13.66
C ASP A 130 -6.56 -8.21 -13.17
N GLY A 131 -7.45 -7.71 -12.29
CA GLY A 131 -8.56 -8.45 -11.71
C GLY A 131 -8.19 -9.39 -10.55
N VAL A 132 -6.91 -9.64 -10.27
CA VAL A 132 -6.45 -10.52 -9.18
C VAL A 132 -6.26 -9.72 -7.90
N TYR A 133 -6.95 -10.14 -6.83
CA TYR A 133 -6.78 -9.57 -5.50
C TYR A 133 -5.39 -9.85 -4.92
N LEU A 134 -4.71 -8.81 -4.44
CA LEU A 134 -3.43 -8.91 -3.74
C LEU A 134 -3.69 -9.06 -2.24
N GLY A 135 -3.71 -10.30 -1.79
CA GLY A 135 -4.28 -10.68 -0.50
C GLY A 135 -3.40 -10.41 0.72
N ARG A 136 -2.23 -9.81 0.55
CA ARG A 136 -1.34 -9.41 1.64
C ARG A 136 -1.00 -7.94 1.50
N GLN A 137 -0.90 -7.23 2.62
CA GLN A 137 -0.55 -5.81 2.62
C GLN A 137 0.77 -5.53 1.90
N GLY A 138 1.80 -6.37 2.12
CA GLY A 138 3.09 -6.26 1.44
C GLY A 138 3.03 -6.48 -0.07
N MET A 139 2.13 -7.34 -0.54
CA MET A 139 1.93 -7.58 -1.98
C MET A 139 1.29 -6.37 -2.69
N SER A 140 0.59 -5.51 -1.94
CA SER A 140 -0.15 -4.37 -2.50
C SER A 140 0.75 -3.17 -2.81
N LEU A 141 2.01 -3.20 -2.38
CA LEU A 141 3.00 -2.19 -2.69
C LEU A 141 3.60 -2.47 -4.08
N VAL A 142 2.88 -2.08 -5.12
CA VAL A 142 3.17 -2.39 -6.52
C VAL A 142 3.86 -1.21 -7.21
N ASP A 143 4.89 -1.50 -8.02
CA ASP A 143 5.47 -0.52 -8.95
C ASP A 143 4.54 -0.36 -10.17
N LEU A 144 4.11 0.90 -10.41
CA LEU A 144 3.11 1.28 -11.42
C LEU A 144 3.77 1.42 -12.80
N ILE A 145 4.17 0.29 -13.37
CA ILE A 145 4.88 0.27 -14.64
C ILE A 145 3.98 -0.26 -15.72
N ASP A 146 3.93 0.47 -16.84
CA ASP A 146 3.13 0.12 -17.99
C ASP A 146 1.65 -0.13 -17.61
N ILE A 147 1.16 0.72 -16.72
CA ILE A 147 -0.23 0.72 -16.29
C ILE A 147 -1.06 1.49 -17.31
N GLU A 148 -2.20 0.95 -17.69
CA GLU A 148 -3.19 1.63 -18.53
C GLU A 148 -3.98 2.65 -17.71
N ARG A 149 -4.49 2.21 -16.54
CA ARG A 149 -5.24 3.05 -15.61
C ARG A 149 -5.22 2.51 -14.20
N VAL A 150 -5.43 3.42 -13.26
CA VAL A 150 -5.69 3.13 -11.84
C VAL A 150 -7.06 3.70 -11.50
N GLU A 151 -7.93 2.85 -10.96
CA GLU A 151 -9.25 3.23 -10.46
C GLU A 151 -9.23 3.14 -8.94
N VAL A 152 -9.47 4.24 -8.23
CA VAL A 152 -9.60 4.27 -6.77
C VAL A 152 -11.07 4.45 -6.44
N LEU A 153 -11.73 3.35 -6.05
CA LEU A 153 -13.13 3.30 -5.68
C LEU A 153 -13.28 3.60 -4.20
N ARG A 154 -14.13 4.55 -3.85
CA ARG A 154 -14.31 5.02 -2.48
C ARG A 154 -15.58 4.45 -1.86
N GLY A 155 -15.54 4.18 -0.55
CA GLY A 155 -16.62 3.53 0.18
C GLY A 155 -16.68 2.01 -0.05
N PRO A 156 -17.60 1.29 0.65
CA PRO A 156 -17.64 -0.16 0.64
C PRO A 156 -17.88 -0.75 -0.76
N GLN A 157 -16.99 -1.64 -1.22
CA GLN A 157 -17.04 -2.33 -2.51
C GLN A 157 -17.29 -3.83 -2.36
N GLY A 158 -17.93 -4.26 -1.25
CA GLY A 158 -18.08 -5.67 -0.89
C GLY A 158 -18.85 -6.52 -1.88
N THR A 159 -19.71 -5.94 -2.72
CA THR A 159 -20.57 -6.67 -3.66
C THR A 159 -19.77 -7.32 -4.81
N LEU A 160 -18.98 -6.55 -5.53
CA LEU A 160 -18.24 -7.05 -6.70
C LEU A 160 -16.79 -7.41 -6.36
N TYR A 161 -16.16 -6.68 -5.43
CA TYR A 161 -14.76 -6.89 -5.06
C TYR A 161 -14.60 -7.82 -3.84
N GLY A 162 -15.64 -7.96 -3.02
CA GLY A 162 -15.67 -8.94 -1.93
C GLY A 162 -15.11 -8.43 -0.61
N LYS A 163 -14.54 -9.35 0.17
CA LYS A 163 -13.99 -9.04 1.50
C LYS A 163 -12.88 -7.99 1.45
N ASN A 164 -12.64 -7.32 2.58
CA ASN A 164 -11.49 -6.43 2.77
C ASN A 164 -11.50 -5.19 1.87
N THR A 165 -12.69 -4.77 1.44
CA THR A 165 -12.95 -3.56 0.65
C THR A 165 -13.94 -2.63 1.35
N THR A 166 -13.85 -2.56 2.68
CA THR A 166 -14.76 -1.78 3.53
C THR A 166 -14.57 -0.27 3.39
N ALA A 167 -13.33 0.17 3.14
CA ALA A 167 -13.01 1.58 2.88
C ALA A 167 -13.01 1.90 1.38
N GLY A 168 -12.73 0.91 0.52
CA GLY A 168 -12.65 1.08 -0.91
C GLY A 168 -11.85 0.01 -1.62
N ALA A 169 -11.58 0.22 -2.91
CA ALA A 169 -10.72 -0.65 -3.71
C ALA A 169 -9.82 0.17 -4.63
N ILE A 170 -8.60 -0.30 -4.85
CA ILE A 170 -7.66 0.20 -5.85
C ILE A 170 -7.54 -0.87 -6.93
N ASN A 171 -8.00 -0.56 -8.13
CA ASN A 171 -7.97 -1.46 -9.27
C ASN A 171 -6.93 -0.98 -10.27
N LEU A 172 -5.89 -1.77 -10.49
CA LEU A 172 -4.77 -1.52 -11.38
C LEU A 172 -4.97 -2.36 -12.64
N SER A 173 -5.01 -1.71 -13.81
CA SER A 173 -5.07 -2.39 -15.10
C SER A 173 -3.77 -2.14 -15.87
N SER A 174 -3.06 -3.20 -16.22
CA SER A 174 -1.87 -3.10 -17.06
C SER A 174 -2.25 -2.99 -18.54
N ARG A 175 -1.41 -2.31 -19.34
CA ARG A 175 -1.64 -2.21 -20.79
C ARG A 175 -1.58 -3.58 -21.43
N ALA A 176 -2.55 -3.88 -22.27
CA ALA A 176 -2.59 -5.12 -23.04
C ALA A 176 -1.55 -5.13 -24.18
N PRO A 177 -1.13 -6.31 -24.66
CA PRO A 177 -0.38 -6.42 -25.90
C PRO A 177 -1.13 -5.85 -27.10
N THR A 178 -0.41 -5.17 -27.99
CA THR A 178 -0.94 -4.59 -29.23
C THR A 178 -0.40 -5.35 -30.45
N PHE A 179 -1.19 -5.43 -31.52
CA PHE A 179 -0.71 -6.02 -32.77
C PHE A 179 0.18 -5.07 -33.57
N ALA A 180 -0.07 -3.76 -33.44
CA ALA A 180 0.84 -2.77 -34.01
C ALA A 180 2.13 -2.72 -33.19
N PRO A 181 3.32 -2.69 -33.84
CA PRO A 181 4.56 -2.51 -33.11
C PRO A 181 4.59 -1.17 -32.38
N GLU A 182 4.82 -1.22 -31.09
CA GLU A 182 5.02 -0.03 -30.26
C GLU A 182 6.07 -0.29 -29.18
N GLY A 183 6.73 0.76 -28.77
CA GLY A 183 7.71 0.67 -27.72
C GLY A 183 7.91 1.99 -26.99
N SER A 184 8.49 1.91 -25.80
CA SER A 184 8.89 3.08 -25.03
C SER A 184 10.15 2.78 -24.23
N GLY A 185 10.96 3.82 -24.05
CA GLY A 185 12.12 3.81 -23.17
C GLY A 185 12.12 5.06 -22.30
N GLU A 186 12.49 4.91 -21.04
CA GLU A 186 12.63 6.01 -20.09
C GLU A 186 13.92 5.85 -19.32
N VAL A 187 14.65 6.96 -19.15
CA VAL A 187 15.82 7.06 -18.28
C VAL A 187 15.64 8.28 -17.40
N SER A 188 15.69 8.09 -16.10
CA SER A 188 15.66 9.18 -15.11
C SER A 188 16.95 9.17 -14.30
N VAL A 189 17.51 10.36 -14.06
CA VAL A 189 18.64 10.58 -13.17
C VAL A 189 18.33 11.73 -12.22
N GLY A 190 18.83 11.67 -10.99
CA GLY A 190 18.55 12.71 -10.01
C GLY A 190 19.51 12.70 -8.84
N GLU A 191 19.20 13.51 -7.84
CA GLU A 191 19.97 13.59 -6.60
C GLU A 191 20.03 12.26 -5.87
N LYS A 192 20.98 12.12 -4.96
CA LYS A 192 21.25 10.88 -4.22
C LYS A 192 21.47 9.69 -5.14
N GLY A 193 22.21 9.89 -6.24
CA GLY A 193 22.53 8.80 -7.16
C GLY A 193 21.35 8.15 -7.85
N LEU A 194 20.15 8.79 -7.85
CA LEU A 194 18.95 8.21 -8.49
C LEU A 194 19.23 7.87 -9.95
N ARG A 195 19.00 6.61 -10.30
CA ARG A 195 19.01 6.05 -11.65
C ARG A 195 17.78 5.16 -11.81
N GLN A 196 17.02 5.42 -12.85
CA GLN A 196 15.83 4.66 -13.14
C GLN A 196 15.79 4.40 -14.64
N TYR A 197 15.58 3.14 -14.99
CA TYR A 197 15.45 2.68 -16.37
C TYR A 197 14.13 1.95 -16.52
N ARG A 198 13.41 2.23 -17.61
CA ARG A 198 12.17 1.54 -17.94
C ARG A 198 12.13 1.31 -19.44
N GLY A 199 11.61 0.16 -19.83
CA GLY A 199 11.47 -0.17 -21.25
C GLY A 199 10.25 -1.05 -21.46
N THR A 200 9.53 -0.78 -22.55
CA THR A 200 8.40 -1.59 -23.00
C THR A 200 8.49 -1.81 -24.49
N PHE A 201 8.15 -3.00 -24.91
CA PHE A 201 7.98 -3.37 -26.32
C PHE A 201 6.71 -4.22 -26.47
N SER A 202 5.90 -3.94 -27.48
CA SER A 202 4.70 -4.71 -27.84
C SER A 202 4.58 -4.85 -29.34
N GLY A 203 3.99 -5.96 -29.81
CA GLY A 203 3.75 -6.19 -31.24
C GLY A 203 3.21 -7.56 -31.54
N ALA A 204 2.79 -7.76 -32.78
CA ALA A 204 2.33 -9.05 -33.28
C ALA A 204 3.48 -10.07 -33.28
N LEU A 205 3.20 -11.26 -32.74
CA LEU A 205 3.99 -12.48 -32.93
C LEU A 205 3.43 -13.31 -34.08
N ILE A 206 2.10 -13.27 -34.24
CA ILE A 206 1.36 -13.79 -35.40
C ILE A 206 0.30 -12.74 -35.72
N ASP A 207 0.35 -12.19 -36.91
CA ASP A 207 -0.52 -11.10 -37.35
C ASP A 207 -1.99 -11.40 -37.11
N GLY A 208 -2.67 -10.50 -36.38
CA GLY A 208 -4.09 -10.60 -36.06
C GLY A 208 -4.49 -11.72 -35.12
N VAL A 209 -3.55 -12.59 -34.67
CA VAL A 209 -3.87 -13.78 -33.85
C VAL A 209 -3.16 -13.78 -32.51
N LEU A 210 -1.87 -13.46 -32.48
CA LEU A 210 -1.07 -13.51 -31.24
C LEU A 210 -0.21 -12.26 -31.16
N ALA A 211 -0.36 -11.52 -30.10
CA ALA A 211 0.48 -10.38 -29.74
C ALA A 211 1.25 -10.64 -28.44
N GLY A 212 2.42 -10.03 -28.33
CA GLY A 212 3.25 -10.08 -27.13
C GLY A 212 3.59 -8.68 -26.62
N ARG A 213 3.77 -8.56 -25.30
CA ARG A 213 4.24 -7.35 -24.63
C ARG A 213 5.24 -7.70 -23.56
N LEU A 214 6.35 -6.98 -23.53
CA LEU A 214 7.41 -7.15 -22.54
C LEU A 214 7.74 -5.80 -21.94
N THR A 215 7.74 -5.70 -20.62
CA THR A 215 8.07 -4.49 -19.87
C THR A 215 9.06 -4.82 -18.77
N GLY A 216 10.11 -4.00 -18.64
CA GLY A 216 11.10 -4.14 -17.59
C GLY A 216 11.47 -2.80 -16.97
N TYR A 217 11.96 -2.85 -15.73
CA TYR A 217 12.44 -1.68 -15.02
C TYR A 217 13.56 -2.04 -14.04
N ASP A 218 14.34 -0.99 -13.74
CA ASP A 218 15.39 -1.00 -12.73
C ASP A 218 15.43 0.37 -12.06
N VAL A 219 15.53 0.42 -10.73
CA VAL A 219 15.55 1.65 -9.94
C VAL A 219 16.59 1.52 -8.84
N GLU A 220 17.56 2.42 -8.84
CA GLU A 220 18.57 2.58 -7.80
C GLU A 220 18.59 4.02 -7.28
N ARG A 221 18.79 4.19 -5.97
CA ARG A 221 19.02 5.47 -5.32
C ARG A 221 19.74 5.24 -3.99
N ASP A 222 20.70 6.11 -3.66
CA ASP A 222 21.41 6.10 -2.39
C ASP A 222 20.48 6.43 -1.20
N GLY A 223 20.91 6.08 -0.01
CA GLY A 223 20.13 6.26 1.21
C GLY A 223 19.82 7.72 1.54
N LEU A 224 18.70 7.93 2.24
CA LEU A 224 18.24 9.24 2.72
C LEU A 224 18.58 9.50 4.19
N ILE A 225 19.04 8.49 4.92
CA ILE A 225 19.31 8.56 6.36
C ILE A 225 20.78 8.18 6.61
N ASP A 226 21.51 9.07 7.28
CA ASP A 226 22.91 8.85 7.67
C ASP A 226 22.98 8.00 8.95
N ASN A 227 23.67 6.88 8.93
CA ASN A 227 24.00 6.14 10.14
C ASN A 227 25.31 6.68 10.75
N ARG A 228 25.21 7.25 11.93
CA ARG A 228 26.36 7.85 12.63
C ARG A 228 27.31 6.82 13.25
N TYR A 229 26.92 5.56 13.31
CA TYR A 229 27.72 4.49 13.85
C TYR A 229 28.84 4.08 12.89
N ASP A 230 28.51 3.84 11.62
CA ASP A 230 29.43 3.29 10.62
C ASP A 230 29.59 4.15 9.37
N GLY A 231 28.82 5.25 9.26
CA GLY A 231 28.83 6.16 8.10
C GLY A 231 28.04 5.63 6.90
N SER A 232 27.27 4.54 7.05
CA SER A 232 26.41 4.01 5.99
C SER A 232 25.23 4.94 5.71
N GLU A 233 24.72 4.90 4.48
CA GLU A 233 23.49 5.56 4.08
C GLU A 233 22.35 4.52 4.03
N LEU A 234 21.31 4.74 4.82
CA LEU A 234 20.17 3.85 4.95
C LEU A 234 18.94 4.43 4.25
N ARG A 235 17.92 3.60 3.99
CA ARG A 235 16.72 3.97 3.25
C ARG A 235 16.99 4.31 1.78
N ASP A 236 17.80 3.49 1.19
CA ASP A 236 18.10 3.44 -0.24
C ASP A 236 16.89 2.90 -1.05
N GLN A 237 17.07 2.82 -2.36
CA GLN A 237 16.17 2.11 -3.27
C GLN A 237 17.00 1.20 -4.17
N ASN A 238 16.59 -0.05 -4.26
CA ASN A 238 17.17 -1.04 -5.17
C ASN A 238 16.08 -2.04 -5.57
N ARG A 239 15.48 -1.80 -6.74
CA ARG A 239 14.30 -2.54 -7.20
C ARG A 239 14.37 -2.80 -8.69
N GLN A 240 13.93 -3.98 -9.08
CA GLN A 240 13.81 -4.35 -10.48
C GLN A 240 12.60 -5.25 -10.72
N GLY A 241 12.10 -5.24 -11.93
CA GLY A 241 10.99 -6.12 -12.29
C GLY A 241 10.80 -6.27 -13.77
N LEU A 242 10.05 -7.32 -14.09
CA LEU A 242 9.74 -7.72 -15.44
C LEU A 242 8.28 -8.17 -15.52
N ARG A 243 7.57 -7.75 -16.57
CA ARG A 243 6.24 -8.25 -16.92
C ARG A 243 6.22 -8.69 -18.37
N GLY A 244 5.88 -9.95 -18.60
CA GLY A 244 5.66 -10.51 -19.93
C GLY A 244 4.18 -10.83 -20.14
N GLN A 245 3.65 -10.54 -21.32
CA GLN A 245 2.25 -10.79 -21.64
C GLN A 245 2.10 -11.37 -23.04
N LEU A 246 1.13 -12.28 -23.20
CA LEU A 246 0.67 -12.81 -24.48
C LEU A 246 -0.83 -12.58 -24.58
N LEU A 247 -1.28 -12.05 -25.71
CA LEU A 247 -2.69 -11.90 -26.06
C LEU A 247 -2.96 -12.76 -27.29
N TRP A 248 -3.81 -13.76 -27.12
CA TRP A 248 -4.24 -14.66 -28.19
C TRP A 248 -5.72 -14.40 -28.53
N THR A 249 -5.97 -14.04 -29.78
CA THR A 249 -7.30 -13.72 -30.33
C THR A 249 -7.58 -14.55 -31.57
N PRO A 250 -7.87 -15.88 -31.40
CA PRO A 250 -8.07 -16.78 -32.54
C PRO A 250 -9.36 -16.48 -33.30
N SER A 251 -10.30 -15.75 -32.70
CA SER A 251 -11.56 -15.30 -33.30
C SER A 251 -12.02 -13.97 -32.70
N GLU A 252 -13.00 -13.33 -33.31
CA GLU A 252 -13.62 -12.12 -32.79
C GLU A 252 -14.40 -12.34 -31.47
N THR A 253 -14.77 -13.60 -31.20
CA THR A 253 -15.59 -13.96 -30.02
C THR A 253 -14.78 -14.51 -28.87
N PHE A 254 -13.47 -14.75 -29.05
CA PHE A 254 -12.64 -15.32 -27.98
C PHE A 254 -11.30 -14.64 -27.88
N SER A 255 -10.91 -14.32 -26.66
CA SER A 255 -9.56 -13.86 -26.34
C SER A 255 -9.01 -14.53 -25.08
N ALA A 256 -7.71 -14.74 -25.06
CA ALA A 256 -6.97 -15.23 -23.90
C ALA A 256 -5.75 -14.33 -23.67
N ARG A 257 -5.60 -13.81 -22.47
CA ARG A 257 -4.44 -13.00 -22.05
C ARG A 257 -3.73 -13.72 -20.92
N LEU A 258 -2.46 -14.04 -21.16
CA LEU A 258 -1.55 -14.59 -20.16
C LEU A 258 -0.55 -13.50 -19.73
N ILE A 259 -0.42 -13.30 -18.42
CA ILE A 259 0.49 -12.33 -17.82
C ILE A 259 1.41 -13.08 -16.85
N GLY A 260 2.73 -12.86 -16.99
CA GLY A 260 3.73 -13.30 -16.03
C GLY A 260 4.45 -12.10 -15.43
N GLU A 261 4.69 -12.13 -14.12
CA GLU A 261 5.25 -11.00 -13.38
C GLU A 261 6.38 -11.46 -12.45
N TYR A 262 7.41 -10.62 -12.37
CA TYR A 262 8.52 -10.73 -11.45
C TYR A 262 8.85 -9.33 -10.91
N ALA A 263 8.93 -9.16 -9.59
CA ALA A 263 9.40 -7.94 -8.95
C ALA A 263 10.29 -8.31 -7.77
N TRP A 264 11.44 -7.68 -7.68
CA TRP A 264 12.43 -7.89 -6.64
C TRP A 264 12.89 -6.57 -6.04
N GLN A 265 13.15 -6.59 -4.73
CA GLN A 265 13.62 -5.46 -3.94
C GLN A 265 14.67 -5.95 -2.93
N ASP A 266 15.76 -5.18 -2.74
CA ASP A 266 16.79 -5.39 -1.70
C ASP A 266 17.25 -4.02 -1.19
N GLU A 267 16.68 -3.56 -0.09
CA GLU A 267 16.82 -2.19 0.41
C GLU A 267 17.12 -2.18 1.92
N GLN A 268 17.80 -1.15 2.39
CA GLN A 268 18.01 -0.86 3.82
C GLN A 268 16.84 0.02 4.34
N SER A 269 15.63 -0.50 4.41
CA SER A 269 14.41 0.32 4.49
C SER A 269 13.73 0.39 5.86
N ASN A 270 13.97 -0.53 6.79
CA ASN A 270 13.34 -0.56 8.12
C ASN A 270 14.02 0.36 9.14
N VAL A 271 14.18 1.64 8.80
CA VAL A 271 14.95 2.60 9.60
C VAL A 271 14.07 3.75 10.07
N PHE A 272 13.97 3.95 11.38
CA PHE A 272 13.15 4.99 12.00
C PHE A 272 14.03 5.96 12.79
N THR A 273 13.81 7.25 12.58
CA THR A 273 14.38 8.31 13.43
C THR A 273 13.53 8.50 14.68
N ALA A 274 14.16 8.72 15.83
CA ALA A 274 13.43 8.90 17.08
C ALA A 274 12.65 10.22 17.07
N SER A 275 11.35 10.15 17.42
CA SER A 275 10.50 11.32 17.66
C SER A 275 10.10 11.49 19.14
N HIS A 276 10.29 10.45 19.93
CA HIS A 276 10.08 10.47 21.39
C HIS A 276 10.85 9.33 22.06
N TYR A 277 11.52 9.64 23.17
CA TYR A 277 12.05 8.64 24.10
C TYR A 277 11.22 8.65 25.37
N SER A 278 10.86 7.49 25.85
CA SER A 278 10.24 7.32 27.17
C SER A 278 11.26 7.56 28.30
N GLN A 279 10.75 7.86 29.47
CA GLN A 279 11.59 7.97 30.67
C GLN A 279 12.38 6.66 30.94
N THR A 280 11.72 5.51 30.78
CA THR A 280 12.33 4.18 30.89
C THR A 280 13.54 4.01 29.96
N THR A 281 13.41 4.39 28.69
CA THR A 281 14.51 4.32 27.72
C THR A 281 15.66 5.23 28.10
N LEU A 282 15.35 6.44 28.59
CA LEU A 282 16.39 7.39 29.04
C LEU A 282 17.15 6.88 30.28
N GLU A 283 16.45 6.34 31.27
CA GLU A 283 17.04 5.76 32.48
C GLU A 283 17.91 4.55 32.17
N ARG A 284 17.40 3.60 31.37
CA ARG A 284 18.16 2.41 30.94
C ARG A 284 19.41 2.77 30.15
N SER A 285 19.27 3.72 29.22
CA SER A 285 20.42 4.21 28.43
C SER A 285 21.47 4.90 29.30
N ALA A 286 21.04 5.76 30.24
CA ALA A 286 21.93 6.41 31.17
C ALA A 286 22.67 5.41 32.07
N PHE A 287 22.00 4.35 32.51
CA PHE A 287 22.59 3.30 33.32
C PHE A 287 23.76 2.60 32.62
N VAL A 288 23.58 2.21 31.36
CA VAL A 288 24.65 1.55 30.56
C VAL A 288 25.64 2.57 29.94
N GLY A 289 25.52 3.88 30.28
CA GLY A 289 26.42 4.91 29.79
C GLY A 289 26.20 5.31 28.33
N TYR A 290 25.08 4.92 27.72
CA TYR A 290 24.72 5.26 26.35
C TYR A 290 23.99 6.62 26.28
N ARG A 291 24.37 7.43 25.34
CA ARG A 291 23.74 8.73 25.11
C ARG A 291 22.90 8.69 23.82
N GLN A 292 21.61 8.83 23.99
CA GLN A 292 20.67 8.94 22.88
C GLN A 292 20.98 10.17 22.00
N LEU A 293 20.73 10.04 20.70
CA LEU A 293 20.75 11.20 19.81
C LEU A 293 19.68 12.21 20.23
N PRO A 294 19.91 13.52 20.02
CA PRO A 294 18.87 14.53 20.21
C PRO A 294 17.65 14.19 19.36
N ILE A 295 16.46 14.41 19.92
CA ILE A 295 15.20 14.22 19.19
C ILE A 295 15.10 15.28 18.09
N ASP A 296 15.23 14.83 16.86
CA ASP A 296 14.95 15.61 15.66
C ASP A 296 14.51 14.62 14.56
N PRO A 297 13.20 14.41 14.38
CA PRO A 297 12.69 13.43 13.43
C PRO A 297 13.06 13.74 11.97
N TYR A 298 13.44 14.97 11.67
CA TYR A 298 13.78 15.43 10.33
C TYR A 298 15.29 15.52 10.07
N ALA A 299 16.12 15.31 11.09
CA ALA A 299 17.58 15.31 10.93
C ALA A 299 18.10 14.19 10.03
N ARG A 300 17.28 13.19 9.72
CA ARG A 300 17.63 12.03 8.88
C ARG A 300 18.94 11.36 9.34
N ARG A 301 19.04 11.13 10.64
CA ARG A 301 20.22 10.55 11.29
C ARG A 301 19.79 9.49 12.29
N VAL A 302 20.53 8.39 12.28
CA VAL A 302 20.40 7.31 13.27
C VAL A 302 21.77 6.90 13.77
N GLN A 303 21.79 6.08 14.81
CA GLN A 303 22.99 5.45 15.34
C GLN A 303 22.66 4.00 15.65
N GLN A 304 22.88 3.12 14.68
CA GLN A 304 22.49 1.72 14.69
C GLN A 304 23.69 0.84 14.36
N ASP A 305 23.89 -0.22 15.12
CA ASP A 305 25.06 -1.11 14.97
C ASP A 305 24.75 -2.37 14.12
N LYS A 306 23.46 -2.59 13.77
CA LYS A 306 23.02 -3.74 12.96
C LYS A 306 22.43 -3.29 11.60
N PRO A 307 22.53 -4.14 10.58
CA PRO A 307 21.94 -3.85 9.27
C PRO A 307 20.41 -3.83 9.32
N ASN A 308 19.81 -3.07 8.38
CA ASN A 308 18.35 -2.96 8.21
C ASN A 308 17.91 -3.45 6.83
N ALA A 309 18.41 -4.59 6.41
CA ALA A 309 18.14 -5.16 5.09
C ALA A 309 16.70 -5.68 4.99
N VAL A 310 16.04 -5.35 3.90
CA VAL A 310 14.72 -5.86 3.54
C VAL A 310 14.75 -6.35 2.11
N LYS A 311 14.48 -7.65 1.93
CA LYS A 311 14.37 -8.29 0.63
C LYS A 311 12.93 -8.71 0.40
N THR A 312 12.39 -8.38 -0.76
CA THR A 312 11.09 -8.90 -1.19
C THR A 312 11.22 -9.49 -2.59
N LEU A 313 10.53 -10.59 -2.79
CA LEU A 313 10.33 -11.17 -4.12
C LEU A 313 8.84 -11.39 -4.32
N GLN A 314 8.31 -10.86 -5.40
CA GLN A 314 6.94 -11.11 -5.82
C GLN A 314 6.93 -11.69 -7.23
N THR A 315 6.30 -12.85 -7.37
CA THR A 315 6.08 -13.46 -8.68
C THR A 315 4.60 -13.75 -8.89
N GLY A 316 4.17 -13.79 -10.13
CA GLY A 316 2.77 -14.04 -10.41
C GLY A 316 2.51 -14.50 -11.82
N ALA A 317 1.39 -15.21 -11.97
CA ALA A 317 0.80 -15.52 -13.26
C ALA A 317 -0.70 -15.23 -13.22
N THR A 318 -1.21 -14.61 -14.29
CA THR A 318 -2.65 -14.38 -14.49
C THR A 318 -3.05 -14.89 -15.86
N LEU A 319 -4.10 -15.67 -15.90
CA LEU A 319 -4.75 -16.09 -17.15
C LEU A 319 -6.17 -15.51 -17.17
N GLU A 320 -6.43 -14.64 -18.12
CA GLU A 320 -7.74 -14.08 -18.39
C GLU A 320 -8.26 -14.65 -19.71
N LEU A 321 -9.48 -15.21 -19.67
CA LEU A 321 -10.21 -15.72 -20.83
C LEU A 321 -11.50 -14.94 -20.96
N ASN A 322 -11.78 -14.41 -22.14
CA ASN A 322 -13.02 -13.74 -22.45
C ASN A 322 -13.68 -14.45 -23.64
N TRP A 323 -14.93 -14.80 -23.49
CA TRP A 323 -15.73 -15.45 -24.51
C TRP A 323 -17.04 -14.72 -24.70
N LEU A 324 -17.22 -14.10 -25.87
CA LEU A 324 -18.49 -13.53 -26.31
C LEU A 324 -19.38 -14.67 -26.82
N LEU A 325 -20.47 -14.95 -26.11
CA LEU A 325 -21.43 -15.99 -26.44
C LEU A 325 -22.41 -15.50 -27.53
N ASP A 326 -23.05 -16.45 -28.20
CA ASP A 326 -24.05 -16.14 -29.26
C ASP A 326 -25.24 -15.32 -28.75
N SER A 327 -25.50 -15.34 -27.44
CA SER A 327 -26.51 -14.51 -26.79
C SER A 327 -26.13 -13.03 -26.66
N GLY A 328 -24.88 -12.66 -26.90
CA GLY A 328 -24.31 -11.35 -26.61
C GLY A 328 -23.62 -11.24 -25.22
N ALA A 329 -23.85 -12.22 -24.35
CA ALA A 329 -23.23 -12.25 -23.02
C ALA A 329 -21.72 -12.55 -23.11
N THR A 330 -20.92 -11.91 -22.28
CA THR A 330 -19.49 -12.19 -22.14
C THR A 330 -19.25 -13.07 -20.91
N LEU A 331 -18.68 -14.25 -21.13
CA LEU A 331 -18.17 -15.12 -20.08
C LEU A 331 -16.69 -14.80 -19.87
N THR A 332 -16.31 -14.33 -18.68
CA THR A 332 -14.93 -14.05 -18.31
C THR A 332 -14.46 -15.03 -17.22
N SER A 333 -13.26 -15.59 -17.40
CA SER A 333 -12.58 -16.42 -16.41
C SER A 333 -11.22 -15.80 -16.10
N ILE A 334 -10.96 -15.52 -14.83
CA ILE A 334 -9.66 -14.99 -14.37
C ILE A 334 -9.08 -15.96 -13.35
N SER A 335 -7.94 -16.59 -13.71
CA SER A 335 -7.15 -17.44 -12.83
C SER A 335 -5.88 -16.70 -12.45
N GLY A 336 -5.64 -16.52 -11.15
CA GLY A 336 -4.46 -15.81 -10.64
C GLY A 336 -3.67 -16.67 -9.67
N TYR A 337 -2.36 -16.74 -9.86
CA TYR A 337 -1.41 -17.28 -8.89
C TYR A 337 -0.44 -16.16 -8.50
N ARG A 338 -0.16 -16.02 -7.20
CA ARG A 338 0.82 -15.06 -6.68
C ARG A 338 1.65 -15.74 -5.59
N ASP A 339 2.91 -15.42 -5.62
CA ASP A 339 3.90 -15.79 -4.63
C ASP A 339 4.59 -14.53 -4.12
N TRP A 340 4.77 -14.41 -2.81
CA TRP A 340 5.42 -13.27 -2.19
C TRP A 340 6.26 -13.73 -1.02
N SER A 341 7.53 -13.38 -1.03
CA SER A 341 8.44 -13.57 0.09
C SER A 341 8.94 -12.23 0.63
N TYR A 342 9.14 -12.20 1.93
CA TYR A 342 9.72 -11.09 2.67
C TYR A 342 10.77 -11.64 3.62
N ASP A 343 12.02 -11.22 3.45
CA ASP A 343 13.15 -11.58 4.32
C ASP A 343 13.78 -10.26 4.82
N ALA A 344 13.74 -10.04 6.12
CA ALA A 344 14.27 -8.83 6.73
C ALA A 344 15.18 -9.18 7.90
N SER A 345 16.28 -8.45 7.97
CA SER A 345 17.15 -8.32 9.14
C SER A 345 17.15 -6.86 9.55
N GLN A 346 16.86 -6.56 10.80
CA GLN A 346 16.74 -5.19 11.29
C GLN A 346 17.45 -5.01 12.61
N ASP A 347 17.91 -3.80 12.87
CA ASP A 347 18.32 -3.36 14.18
C ASP A 347 17.10 -3.32 15.10
N GLY A 348 17.01 -4.27 16.01
CA GLY A 348 15.81 -4.49 16.83
C GLY A 348 15.61 -3.45 17.93
N ASP A 349 16.67 -2.82 18.40
CA ASP A 349 16.63 -1.78 19.44
C ASP A 349 16.80 -0.35 18.88
N GLY A 350 17.32 -0.21 17.65
CA GLY A 350 17.51 1.05 16.97
C GLY A 350 18.60 1.94 17.61
N MET A 351 19.57 1.34 18.28
CA MET A 351 20.66 2.00 18.99
C MET A 351 22.01 1.37 18.64
N ALA A 352 23.12 2.04 18.97
CA ALA A 352 24.45 1.45 18.87
C ALA A 352 24.82 0.73 20.19
N LEU A 353 23.97 -0.18 20.60
CA LEU A 353 24.13 -1.05 21.75
C LEU A 353 23.81 -2.49 21.34
N ALA A 354 24.55 -3.47 21.85
CA ALA A 354 24.25 -4.87 21.61
C ALA A 354 23.12 -5.38 22.54
N ILE A 355 21.92 -4.76 22.45
CA ILE A 355 20.74 -5.23 23.19
C ILE A 355 20.08 -6.33 22.38
N VAL A 356 19.89 -6.09 21.07
CA VAL A 356 19.35 -7.07 20.13
C VAL A 356 20.38 -7.31 19.02
N ASP A 357 21.03 -8.45 19.06
CA ASP A 357 22.08 -8.81 18.08
C ASP A 357 21.51 -9.18 16.71
N ASP A 358 20.31 -9.71 16.67
CA ASP A 358 19.68 -10.15 15.43
C ASP A 358 18.15 -10.13 15.59
N ALA A 359 17.48 -9.41 14.72
CA ALA A 359 16.03 -9.40 14.61
C ALA A 359 15.65 -9.71 13.16
N THR A 360 15.25 -10.96 12.94
CA THR A 360 14.91 -11.47 11.59
C THR A 360 13.42 -11.72 11.43
N VAL A 361 12.93 -11.49 10.23
CA VAL A 361 11.55 -11.80 9.85
C VAL A 361 11.55 -12.44 8.48
N ARG A 362 10.95 -13.63 8.37
CA ARG A 362 10.70 -14.32 7.11
C ARG A 362 9.23 -14.62 6.97
N LEU A 363 8.67 -14.21 5.83
CA LEU A 363 7.30 -14.50 5.47
C LEU A 363 7.28 -15.03 4.04
N ASP A 364 6.55 -16.11 3.83
CA ASP A 364 6.29 -16.68 2.51
C ASP A 364 4.78 -16.85 2.34
N GLN A 365 4.22 -16.21 1.33
CA GLN A 365 2.80 -16.34 1.02
C GLN A 365 2.58 -16.78 -0.41
N HIS A 366 1.78 -17.84 -0.55
CA HIS A 366 1.26 -18.33 -1.84
C HIS A 366 -0.24 -18.11 -1.88
N GLN A 367 -0.77 -17.66 -3.01
CA GLN A 367 -2.21 -17.60 -3.20
C GLN A 367 -2.62 -18.04 -4.61
N PHE A 368 -3.79 -18.64 -4.68
CA PHE A 368 -4.50 -18.95 -5.93
C PHE A 368 -5.91 -18.38 -5.85
N SER A 369 -6.33 -17.71 -6.92
CA SER A 369 -7.70 -17.21 -7.05
C SER A 369 -8.29 -17.61 -8.40
N GLN A 370 -9.61 -17.81 -8.41
CA GLN A 370 -10.41 -18.08 -9.60
C GLN A 370 -11.67 -17.23 -9.53
N GLU A 371 -11.89 -16.41 -10.55
CA GLU A 371 -13.15 -15.71 -10.78
C GLU A 371 -13.77 -16.22 -12.08
N LEU A 372 -15.05 -16.53 -12.04
CA LEU A 372 -15.86 -16.84 -13.23
C LEU A 372 -17.05 -15.91 -13.21
N ARG A 373 -17.25 -15.11 -14.25
CA ARG A 373 -18.36 -14.16 -14.32
C ARG A 373 -18.99 -14.14 -15.69
N LEU A 374 -20.29 -13.91 -15.70
CA LEU A 374 -21.11 -13.69 -16.88
C LEU A 374 -21.69 -12.28 -16.80
N ALA A 375 -21.46 -11.46 -17.82
CA ALA A 375 -21.96 -10.11 -17.93
C ALA A 375 -22.68 -9.93 -19.26
N ASP A 376 -23.80 -9.20 -19.25
CA ASP A 376 -24.57 -8.91 -20.46
C ASP A 376 -25.43 -7.65 -20.30
N SER A 377 -25.80 -7.06 -21.44
CA SER A 377 -26.77 -5.98 -21.58
C SER A 377 -27.79 -6.43 -22.64
N PRO A 378 -28.67 -7.42 -22.32
CA PRO A 378 -29.51 -8.10 -23.31
C PRO A 378 -30.54 -7.18 -23.95
N ASN A 379 -30.82 -6.03 -23.35
CA ASN A 379 -31.71 -5.00 -23.87
C ASN A 379 -31.46 -3.66 -23.21
N GLN A 380 -32.12 -2.60 -23.67
CA GLN A 380 -31.98 -1.23 -23.15
C GLN A 380 -32.46 -1.04 -21.69
N HIS A 381 -33.13 -2.06 -21.11
CA HIS A 381 -33.69 -1.98 -19.76
C HIS A 381 -32.89 -2.73 -18.70
N LEU A 382 -31.97 -3.60 -19.08
CA LEU A 382 -31.37 -4.51 -18.16
C LEU A 382 -29.89 -4.75 -18.48
N ASP A 383 -29.03 -4.54 -17.48
CA ASP A 383 -27.65 -5.01 -17.46
C ASP A 383 -27.44 -5.90 -16.25
N TYR A 384 -26.62 -6.92 -16.39
CA TYR A 384 -26.27 -7.76 -15.25
C TYR A 384 -24.82 -8.25 -15.26
N VAL A 385 -24.32 -8.53 -14.07
CA VAL A 385 -23.07 -9.26 -13.83
C VAL A 385 -23.37 -10.28 -12.72
N VAL A 386 -23.09 -11.55 -13.00
CA VAL A 386 -23.16 -12.62 -11.99
C VAL A 386 -21.86 -13.42 -12.00
N GLY A 387 -21.44 -13.92 -10.84
CA GLY A 387 -20.17 -14.64 -10.81
C GLY A 387 -19.94 -15.48 -9.56
N LEU A 388 -18.91 -16.32 -9.67
CA LEU A 388 -18.38 -17.16 -8.61
C LEU A 388 -16.93 -16.77 -8.37
N TYR A 389 -16.50 -16.83 -7.12
CA TYR A 389 -15.14 -16.51 -6.73
C TYR A 389 -14.60 -17.55 -5.74
N TYR A 390 -13.34 -17.90 -5.94
CA TYR A 390 -12.56 -18.75 -5.03
C TYR A 390 -11.22 -18.12 -4.76
N LEU A 391 -10.77 -18.16 -3.50
CA LEU A 391 -9.44 -17.72 -3.08
C LEU A 391 -8.90 -18.69 -2.03
N ARG A 392 -7.68 -19.17 -2.26
CA ARG A 392 -6.88 -19.91 -1.26
C ARG A 392 -5.59 -19.17 -1.01
N GLN A 393 -5.23 -19.02 0.26
CA GLN A 393 -3.99 -18.38 0.70
C GLN A 393 -3.29 -19.27 1.74
N HIS A 394 -1.97 -19.28 1.68
CA HIS A 394 -1.10 -19.96 2.62
C HIS A 394 0.04 -19.02 2.99
N LEU A 395 0.17 -18.71 4.27
CA LEU A 395 1.22 -17.89 4.85
C LEU A 395 2.05 -18.74 5.79
N ASN A 396 3.36 -18.74 5.59
CA ASN A 396 4.35 -19.19 6.54
C ASN A 396 5.05 -17.96 7.16
N ARG A 397 5.35 -18.04 8.44
CA ARG A 397 5.98 -16.99 9.21
C ARG A 397 7.07 -17.57 10.10
N ALA A 398 8.25 -16.94 10.09
CA ALA A 398 9.32 -17.17 11.04
C ALA A 398 9.89 -15.82 11.48
N VAL A 399 9.91 -15.54 12.78
CA VAL A 399 10.45 -14.33 13.38
C VAL A 399 11.45 -14.74 14.47
N GLY A 400 12.66 -14.21 14.40
CA GLY A 400 13.73 -14.46 15.36
C GLY A 400 14.19 -13.17 16.03
N VAL A 401 14.43 -13.22 17.35
CA VAL A 401 15.08 -12.13 18.09
C VAL A 401 16.15 -12.76 18.97
N ARG A 402 17.42 -12.35 18.79
CA ARG A 402 18.54 -12.78 19.61
C ARG A 402 19.09 -11.61 20.40
N PHE A 403 19.25 -11.80 21.69
CA PHE A 403 19.76 -10.79 22.62
C PHE A 403 21.30 -10.78 22.65
N GLY A 404 21.85 -9.57 22.74
CA GLY A 404 23.27 -9.32 22.82
C GLY A 404 23.79 -9.09 24.25
N GLU A 405 25.07 -8.72 24.35
CA GLU A 405 25.79 -8.58 25.62
C GLU A 405 25.27 -7.46 26.53
N ASP A 406 24.73 -6.38 25.97
CA ASP A 406 24.20 -5.24 26.73
C ASP A 406 22.77 -5.47 27.25
N ALA A 407 22.06 -6.49 26.75
CA ALA A 407 20.65 -6.71 27.03
C ALA A 407 20.30 -6.79 28.51
N ALA A 408 21.06 -7.57 29.29
CA ALA A 408 20.79 -7.78 30.70
C ALA A 408 20.94 -6.49 31.51
N ALA A 409 22.02 -5.76 31.31
CA ALA A 409 22.28 -4.48 31.97
C ALA A 409 21.23 -3.43 31.56
N TYR A 410 20.91 -3.32 30.27
CA TYR A 410 19.92 -2.39 29.77
C TYR A 410 18.52 -2.63 30.36
N PHE A 411 18.01 -3.88 30.35
CA PHE A 411 16.66 -4.17 30.85
C PHE A 411 16.51 -4.05 32.37
N LEU A 412 17.59 -4.07 33.11
CA LEU A 412 17.59 -3.84 34.55
C LEU A 412 17.82 -2.39 34.94
N GLY A 413 18.28 -1.54 34.03
CA GLY A 413 18.78 -0.18 34.31
C GLY A 413 17.76 0.82 34.88
N ASP A 414 16.46 0.56 34.74
CA ASP A 414 15.36 1.38 35.28
C ASP A 414 14.79 0.82 36.61
N ARG A 415 15.42 -0.21 37.19
CA ARG A 415 14.93 -0.85 38.41
C ARG A 415 15.37 -0.06 39.67
N PRO A 416 14.45 0.20 40.61
CA PRO A 416 14.78 0.91 41.86
C PRO A 416 15.88 0.24 42.65
N GLU A 417 16.01 -1.06 42.56
CA GLU A 417 17.03 -1.85 43.25
C GLU A 417 18.45 -1.52 42.77
N ILE A 418 18.59 -1.11 41.51
CA ILE A 418 19.86 -0.68 40.92
C ILE A 418 20.47 0.48 41.72
N GLU A 419 19.68 1.51 42.00
CA GLU A 419 20.11 2.68 42.78
C GLU A 419 20.26 2.31 44.27
N GLN A 420 19.29 1.60 44.85
CA GLN A 420 19.28 1.20 46.25
C GLN A 420 20.51 0.38 46.64
N PHE A 421 20.98 -0.49 45.78
CA PHE A 421 22.09 -1.40 46.05
C PHE A 421 23.39 -0.96 45.34
N HIS A 422 23.41 0.23 44.72
CA HIS A 422 24.57 0.75 44.00
C HIS A 422 25.13 -0.23 42.95
N ILE A 423 24.21 -0.93 42.22
CA ILE A 423 24.59 -1.87 41.18
C ILE A 423 25.11 -1.11 39.98
N THR A 424 26.21 -1.52 39.40
CA THR A 424 26.78 -0.97 38.18
C THR A 424 26.57 -1.97 37.01
N PRO A 425 26.57 -1.51 35.73
CA PRO A 425 26.44 -2.40 34.59
C PRO A 425 27.42 -3.57 34.61
N ALA A 426 28.66 -3.32 35.00
CA ALA A 426 29.72 -4.33 35.11
C ALA A 426 29.45 -5.43 36.17
N MET A 427 28.53 -5.19 37.11
CA MET A 427 28.10 -6.21 38.09
C MET A 427 27.01 -7.13 37.56
N ILE A 428 26.42 -6.83 36.43
CA ILE A 428 25.34 -7.60 35.82
C ILE A 428 25.94 -8.51 34.73
N PRO A 429 25.92 -9.86 34.93
CA PRO A 429 26.48 -10.76 33.94
C PRO A 429 25.68 -10.71 32.62
N SER A 430 26.39 -10.45 31.51
CA SER A 430 25.76 -10.47 30.17
C SER A 430 25.08 -11.82 29.89
N SER A 431 25.67 -12.93 30.38
CA SER A 431 25.15 -14.30 30.22
C SER A 431 23.75 -14.53 30.78
N LEU A 432 23.19 -13.56 31.49
CA LEU A 432 21.77 -13.61 31.87
C LEU A 432 20.84 -13.62 30.67
N LEU A 433 21.14 -12.85 29.62
CA LEU A 433 20.34 -12.77 28.40
C LEU A 433 21.13 -13.00 27.12
N GLU A 434 22.43 -12.74 27.10
CA GLU A 434 23.32 -12.88 25.94
C GLU A 434 23.18 -14.24 25.29
N GLY A 435 23.03 -14.26 23.96
CA GLY A 435 22.79 -15.46 23.14
C GLY A 435 21.37 -16.03 23.27
N GLY A 436 20.56 -15.51 24.21
CA GLY A 436 19.15 -15.92 24.33
C GLY A 436 18.38 -15.57 23.05
N GLN A 437 17.74 -16.56 22.46
CA GLN A 437 16.99 -16.44 21.21
C GLN A 437 15.53 -16.78 21.43
N GLN A 438 14.64 -15.86 21.02
CA GLN A 438 13.22 -16.12 20.82
C GLN A 438 12.99 -16.45 19.36
N SER A 439 12.24 -17.50 19.10
CA SER A 439 11.77 -17.85 17.75
C SER A 439 10.24 -17.94 17.77
N PHE A 440 9.59 -17.26 16.82
CA PHE A 440 8.15 -17.27 16.64
C PHE A 440 7.85 -17.84 15.26
N ASP A 441 7.37 -19.06 15.22
CA ASP A 441 7.00 -19.75 13.99
C ASP A 441 5.48 -19.86 13.89
N GLY A 442 4.95 -19.74 12.68
CA GLY A 442 3.51 -19.84 12.48
C GLY A 442 3.13 -20.08 11.03
N GLU A 443 1.92 -20.56 10.87
CA GLU A 443 1.31 -20.81 9.57
C GLU A 443 -0.16 -20.41 9.62
N GLN A 444 -0.64 -19.78 8.54
CA GLN A 444 -2.07 -19.52 8.35
C GLN A 444 -2.51 -20.00 6.97
N ARG A 445 -3.61 -20.73 6.95
CA ARG A 445 -4.33 -21.13 5.73
C ARG A 445 -5.71 -20.47 5.72
N SER A 446 -6.07 -19.92 4.57
CA SER A 446 -7.38 -19.27 4.37
C SER A 446 -8.00 -19.77 3.07
N ASP A 447 -9.25 -20.21 3.13
CA ASP A 447 -10.09 -20.59 1.99
C ASP A 447 -11.34 -19.70 1.98
N SER A 448 -11.61 -19.03 0.88
CA SER A 448 -12.76 -18.15 0.69
C SER A 448 -13.52 -18.55 -0.59
N ARG A 449 -14.84 -18.64 -0.51
CA ARG A 449 -15.73 -18.96 -1.62
C ARG A 449 -16.88 -17.98 -1.63
N ALA A 450 -17.24 -17.48 -2.82
CA ALA A 450 -18.33 -16.54 -2.91
C ALA A 450 -19.14 -16.72 -4.19
N ALA A 451 -20.42 -16.36 -4.10
CA ALA A 451 -21.29 -16.10 -5.23
C ALA A 451 -21.78 -14.66 -5.16
N PHE A 452 -21.79 -13.96 -6.28
CA PHE A 452 -22.18 -12.55 -6.34
C PHE A 452 -22.99 -12.25 -7.59
N GLY A 453 -23.76 -11.17 -7.51
CA GLY A 453 -24.48 -10.64 -8.66
C GLY A 453 -24.85 -9.18 -8.46
N GLN A 454 -24.90 -8.46 -9.54
CA GLN A 454 -25.40 -7.08 -9.63
C GLN A 454 -26.27 -6.98 -10.88
N LEU A 455 -27.37 -6.29 -10.73
CA LEU A 455 -28.32 -6.03 -11.79
C LEU A 455 -28.51 -4.52 -11.88
N THR A 456 -28.55 -3.94 -13.08
CA THR A 456 -28.97 -2.57 -13.31
C THR A 456 -30.23 -2.59 -14.13
N TRP A 457 -31.32 -2.10 -13.52
CA TRP A 457 -32.61 -1.95 -14.20
C TRP A 457 -32.82 -0.49 -14.59
N HIS A 458 -32.82 -0.23 -15.88
CA HIS A 458 -33.17 1.06 -16.45
C HIS A 458 -34.70 1.22 -16.46
N ALA A 459 -35.26 1.66 -15.33
CA ALA A 459 -36.71 1.81 -15.12
C ALA A 459 -37.32 2.84 -16.08
N THR A 460 -36.54 3.85 -16.46
CA THR A 460 -36.81 4.81 -17.53
C THR A 460 -35.50 5.14 -18.24
N GLU A 461 -35.54 5.90 -19.32
CA GLU A 461 -34.34 6.41 -20.00
C GLU A 461 -33.42 7.22 -19.08
N ARG A 462 -33.94 7.75 -17.96
CA ARG A 462 -33.21 8.61 -17.00
C ARG A 462 -32.99 7.97 -15.63
N LEU A 463 -33.81 7.01 -15.24
CA LEU A 463 -33.74 6.38 -13.91
C LEU A 463 -33.22 4.97 -14.02
N ALA A 464 -32.11 4.70 -13.35
CA ALA A 464 -31.60 3.35 -13.17
C ALA A 464 -31.54 2.95 -11.70
N ILE A 465 -31.86 1.68 -11.41
CA ILE A 465 -31.85 1.06 -10.09
C ILE A 465 -30.89 -0.11 -10.12
N THR A 466 -29.88 -0.10 -9.25
CA THR A 466 -28.79 -1.10 -9.26
C THR A 466 -28.72 -1.82 -7.91
N PRO A 467 -29.49 -2.91 -7.69
CA PRO A 467 -29.26 -3.84 -6.58
C PRO A 467 -28.07 -4.76 -6.86
N GLY A 468 -27.32 -5.07 -5.81
CA GLY A 468 -26.24 -6.03 -5.87
C GLY A 468 -26.11 -6.82 -4.57
N LEU A 469 -25.70 -8.08 -4.64
CA LEU A 469 -25.58 -8.99 -3.50
C LEU A 469 -24.38 -9.93 -3.68
N ARG A 470 -23.70 -10.22 -2.56
CA ARG A 470 -22.64 -11.24 -2.50
C ARG A 470 -22.75 -12.02 -1.20
N TYR A 471 -22.73 -13.34 -1.33
CA TYR A 471 -22.55 -14.23 -0.19
C TYR A 471 -21.15 -14.81 -0.23
N THR A 472 -20.42 -14.69 0.89
CA THR A 472 -19.06 -15.21 1.04
C THR A 472 -19.01 -16.12 2.25
N ARG A 473 -18.37 -17.30 2.10
CA ARG A 473 -18.00 -18.19 3.19
C ARG A 473 -16.48 -18.27 3.25
N GLU A 474 -15.92 -18.07 4.45
CA GLU A 474 -14.48 -18.08 4.69
C GLU A 474 -14.13 -19.01 5.83
N ARG A 475 -13.00 -19.70 5.69
CA ARG A 475 -12.40 -20.51 6.75
C ARG A 475 -10.94 -20.16 6.87
N LYS A 476 -10.49 -19.80 8.09
CA LYS A 476 -9.08 -19.57 8.41
C LYS A 476 -8.66 -20.58 9.47
N GLN A 477 -7.44 -21.09 9.35
CA GLN A 477 -6.79 -21.95 10.31
C GLN A 477 -5.36 -21.48 10.49
N ALA A 478 -4.89 -21.42 11.73
CA ALA A 478 -3.51 -21.04 12.01
C ALA A 478 -2.95 -21.82 13.17
N TRP A 479 -1.63 -21.94 13.19
CA TRP A 479 -0.88 -22.31 14.39
C TRP A 479 0.25 -21.31 14.60
N LEU A 480 0.62 -21.12 15.85
CA LEU A 480 1.71 -20.26 16.28
C LEU A 480 2.48 -20.94 17.40
N SER A 481 3.82 -20.91 17.32
CA SER A 481 4.69 -21.34 18.41
C SER A 481 5.70 -20.25 18.77
N ARG A 482 6.07 -20.19 20.03
CA ARG A 482 7.25 -19.49 20.52
C ARG A 482 8.15 -20.46 21.23
N SER A 483 9.43 -20.45 20.89
CA SER A 483 10.47 -21.21 21.60
C SER A 483 11.59 -20.27 22.08
N VAL A 484 12.27 -20.68 23.13
CA VAL A 484 13.41 -19.96 23.69
C VAL A 484 14.60 -20.90 23.74
N SER A 485 15.75 -20.46 23.26
CA SER A 485 16.98 -21.24 23.18
C SER A 485 18.21 -20.35 23.39
N GLY A 486 19.41 -20.92 23.38
CA GLY A 486 20.69 -20.21 23.39
C GLY A 486 21.14 -19.65 24.75
N LEU A 487 20.36 -19.82 25.82
CA LEU A 487 20.69 -19.29 27.14
C LEU A 487 21.77 -20.12 27.85
N ALA A 488 22.75 -19.45 28.40
CA ALA A 488 23.74 -20.09 29.28
C ALA A 488 23.07 -20.55 30.60
N PRO A 489 23.57 -21.62 31.25
CA PRO A 489 23.11 -21.99 32.58
C PRO A 489 23.28 -20.85 33.59
N LEU A 490 22.30 -20.65 34.46
CA LEU A 490 22.41 -19.68 35.56
C LEU A 490 23.36 -20.18 36.64
N GLY A 491 23.99 -19.26 37.34
CA GLY A 491 24.81 -19.58 38.53
C GLY A 491 23.99 -20.37 39.56
N LEU A 492 24.67 -21.17 40.38
CA LEU A 492 24.01 -22.06 41.37
C LEU A 492 23.54 -21.31 42.65
N ASP A 493 23.91 -20.07 42.81
CA ASP A 493 23.44 -19.23 43.93
C ASP A 493 21.98 -18.81 43.78
N LEU A 494 21.32 -18.63 44.91
CA LEU A 494 19.87 -18.34 44.95
C LEU A 494 19.49 -17.03 44.24
N VAL A 495 20.36 -16.01 44.27
CA VAL A 495 20.14 -14.71 43.68
C VAL A 495 20.18 -14.83 42.15
N SER A 496 21.21 -15.51 41.61
CA SER A 496 21.31 -15.79 40.16
C SER A 496 20.13 -16.63 39.69
N GLN A 497 19.71 -17.64 40.47
CA GLN A 497 18.56 -18.49 40.08
C GLN A 497 17.24 -17.74 40.08
N LEU A 498 16.90 -16.99 41.13
CA LEU A 498 15.61 -16.27 41.22
C LEU A 498 15.62 -15.03 40.34
N GLY A 499 16.61 -14.16 40.44
CA GLY A 499 16.70 -12.93 39.66
C GLY A 499 16.92 -13.19 38.18
N GLY A 500 17.83 -14.11 37.85
CA GLY A 500 18.05 -14.51 36.45
C GLY A 500 16.81 -15.15 35.79
N ASN A 501 16.10 -16.05 36.50
CA ASN A 501 14.88 -16.65 35.98
C ASN A 501 13.76 -15.59 35.81
N LEU A 502 13.63 -14.66 36.75
CA LEU A 502 12.66 -13.56 36.63
C LEU A 502 12.96 -12.67 35.40
N LEU A 503 14.21 -12.26 35.23
CA LEU A 503 14.65 -11.49 34.09
C LEU A 503 14.39 -12.23 32.79
N ARG A 504 14.78 -13.49 32.69
CA ARG A 504 14.56 -14.35 31.51
C ARG A 504 13.08 -14.52 31.17
N SER A 505 12.26 -14.80 32.19
CA SER A 505 10.82 -14.96 31.99
C SER A 505 10.15 -13.64 31.54
N THR A 506 10.66 -12.50 32.00
CA THR A 506 10.15 -11.18 31.62
C THR A 506 10.60 -10.79 30.23
N ALA A 507 11.89 -10.93 29.90
CA ALA A 507 12.48 -10.51 28.63
C ALA A 507 12.15 -11.48 27.48
N LEU A 508 12.21 -12.80 27.76
CA LEU A 508 12.06 -13.85 26.73
C LEU A 508 10.66 -14.49 26.75
N GLY A 509 9.96 -14.40 27.88
CA GLY A 509 8.73 -15.16 28.08
C GLY A 509 8.97 -16.68 28.14
N GLY A 510 7.90 -17.45 28.06
CA GLY A 510 7.94 -18.93 28.07
C GLY A 510 7.67 -19.52 26.69
N GLU A 511 7.84 -20.84 26.60
CA GLU A 511 7.37 -21.60 25.46
C GLU A 511 5.85 -21.40 25.25
N TYR A 512 5.43 -21.37 24.01
CA TYR A 512 4.04 -21.17 23.65
C TYR A 512 3.72 -21.95 22.39
N TYR A 513 2.59 -22.64 22.40
CA TYR A 513 2.04 -23.29 21.20
C TYR A 513 0.53 -23.15 21.19
N ARG A 514 0.00 -22.80 20.04
CA ARG A 514 -1.43 -22.65 19.85
C ARG A 514 -1.86 -23.02 18.44
N ARG A 515 -3.07 -23.53 18.33
CA ARG A 515 -3.73 -23.81 17.06
C ARG A 515 -5.17 -23.37 17.14
N ASP A 516 -5.62 -22.56 16.18
CA ASP A 516 -6.94 -21.98 16.15
C ASP A 516 -7.56 -22.08 14.75
N ALA A 517 -8.89 -21.97 14.71
CA ALA A 517 -9.65 -21.94 13.47
C ALA A 517 -10.88 -21.06 13.62
N ILE A 518 -11.21 -20.30 12.59
CA ILE A 518 -12.48 -19.62 12.48
C ILE A 518 -13.15 -19.96 11.16
N GLU A 519 -14.47 -19.96 11.18
CA GLU A 519 -15.30 -20.10 10.00
C GLU A 519 -16.41 -19.04 10.08
N GLU A 520 -16.53 -18.26 9.02
CA GLU A 520 -17.50 -17.18 8.97
C GLU A 520 -18.24 -17.13 7.64
N SER A 521 -19.45 -16.55 7.67
CA SER A 521 -20.24 -16.26 6.47
C SER A 521 -20.67 -14.81 6.51
N SER A 522 -20.58 -14.12 5.40
CA SER A 522 -20.97 -12.72 5.30
C SER A 522 -21.82 -12.45 4.08
N LEU A 523 -22.81 -11.59 4.27
CA LEU A 523 -23.64 -11.05 3.21
C LEU A 523 -23.28 -9.57 3.01
N SER A 524 -22.69 -9.26 1.85
CA SER A 524 -22.45 -7.91 1.38
C SER A 524 -23.50 -7.54 0.34
N GLY A 525 -23.82 -6.25 0.24
CA GLY A 525 -24.81 -5.82 -0.73
C GLY A 525 -24.74 -4.33 -0.99
N GLN A 526 -25.40 -3.92 -2.06
CA GLN A 526 -25.59 -2.50 -2.39
C GLN A 526 -26.93 -2.28 -3.06
N LEU A 527 -27.44 -1.06 -2.93
CA LEU A 527 -28.54 -0.56 -3.72
C LEU A 527 -28.18 0.87 -4.13
N ALA A 528 -28.06 1.10 -5.45
CA ALA A 528 -27.83 2.42 -5.98
C ALA A 528 -29.03 2.86 -6.84
N LEU A 529 -29.39 4.12 -6.73
CA LEU A 529 -30.36 4.84 -7.56
C LEU A 529 -29.57 5.91 -8.31
N SER A 530 -29.67 5.95 -9.62
CA SER A 530 -29.07 7.01 -10.45
C SER A 530 -30.11 7.65 -11.35
N TYR A 531 -30.05 8.97 -11.46
CA TYR A 531 -30.95 9.75 -12.28
C TYR A 531 -30.16 10.71 -13.17
N ALA A 532 -30.26 10.51 -14.50
CA ALA A 532 -29.73 11.43 -15.48
C ALA A 532 -30.70 12.62 -15.66
N PHE A 533 -30.32 13.79 -15.14
CA PHE A 533 -31.10 15.01 -15.34
C PHE A 533 -31.07 15.44 -16.82
N ASP A 534 -29.88 15.29 -17.41
CA ASP A 534 -29.60 15.41 -18.84
C ASP A 534 -28.36 14.56 -19.18
N ASP A 535 -27.81 14.69 -20.39
CA ASP A 535 -26.64 13.91 -20.84
C ASP A 535 -25.34 14.28 -20.10
N ASP A 536 -25.29 15.46 -19.49
CA ASP A 536 -24.13 16.04 -18.83
C ASP A 536 -24.24 16.03 -17.29
N LEU A 537 -25.39 15.64 -16.71
CA LEU A 537 -25.65 15.73 -15.27
C LEU A 537 -26.31 14.46 -14.73
N LEU A 538 -25.57 13.70 -13.94
CA LEU A 538 -26.01 12.50 -13.22
C LEU A 538 -26.03 12.77 -11.72
N GLY A 539 -27.20 12.57 -11.07
CA GLY A 539 -27.30 12.46 -9.62
C GLY A 539 -27.45 11.01 -9.19
N TYR A 540 -26.91 10.64 -8.04
CA TYR A 540 -27.08 9.31 -7.50
C TYR A 540 -27.20 9.30 -5.98
N ALA A 541 -27.84 8.24 -5.47
CA ALA A 541 -27.84 7.89 -4.04
C ALA A 541 -27.59 6.40 -3.91
N SER A 542 -26.75 5.99 -2.98
CA SER A 542 -26.44 4.60 -2.76
C SER A 542 -26.37 4.23 -1.29
N TRP A 543 -26.81 3.01 -0.99
CA TRP A 543 -26.52 2.32 0.26
C TRP A 543 -25.65 1.11 -0.06
N SER A 544 -24.58 0.92 0.69
CA SER A 544 -23.67 -0.20 0.52
C SER A 544 -23.28 -0.80 1.87
N ARG A 545 -23.09 -2.13 1.88
CA ARG A 545 -22.63 -2.90 3.02
C ARG A 545 -21.46 -3.79 2.60
N GLY A 546 -20.36 -3.67 3.33
CA GLY A 546 -19.16 -4.50 3.17
C GLY A 546 -18.68 -5.06 4.50
N TYR A 547 -17.70 -5.95 4.44
CA TYR A 547 -17.05 -6.50 5.62
C TYR A 547 -15.54 -6.69 5.40
N LYS A 548 -14.80 -6.58 6.49
CA LYS A 548 -13.41 -7.03 6.59
C LYS A 548 -13.40 -8.32 7.38
N ALA A 549 -12.76 -9.35 6.85
CA ALA A 549 -12.78 -10.69 7.43
C ALA A 549 -12.25 -10.71 8.86
N GLY A 550 -12.85 -11.52 9.68
CA GLY A 550 -12.30 -11.92 10.97
C GLY A 550 -10.98 -12.68 10.81
N GLY A 551 -10.25 -12.86 11.89
CA GLY A 551 -8.92 -13.45 11.80
C GLY A 551 -8.46 -14.13 13.07
N ILE A 552 -7.19 -14.52 13.04
CA ILE A 552 -6.49 -15.16 14.13
C ILE A 552 -5.28 -14.30 14.45
N ASN A 553 -5.09 -13.93 15.71
CA ASN A 553 -3.89 -13.24 16.14
C ASN A 553 -2.65 -14.12 15.88
N LEU A 554 -1.80 -13.67 14.95
CA LEU A 554 -0.51 -14.30 14.66
C LEU A 554 0.60 -13.71 15.55
N ASP A 555 0.27 -13.50 16.83
CA ASP A 555 1.19 -13.12 17.87
C ASP A 555 0.80 -13.78 19.20
N VAL A 556 1.69 -13.73 20.19
CA VAL A 556 1.43 -14.32 21.51
C VAL A 556 0.35 -13.49 22.21
N VAL A 557 -0.79 -14.09 22.44
CA VAL A 557 -1.88 -13.48 23.21
C VAL A 557 -1.83 -13.96 24.67
N GLY A 558 -2.36 -13.13 25.57
CA GLY A 558 -2.46 -13.50 26.99
C GLY A 558 -3.40 -14.69 27.22
N PRO A 559 -3.29 -15.35 28.37
CA PRO A 559 -4.08 -16.54 28.68
C PRO A 559 -5.59 -16.28 28.76
N THR A 560 -5.99 -15.02 28.94
CA THR A 560 -7.42 -14.59 29.05
C THR A 560 -7.91 -13.89 27.80
N VAL A 561 -7.10 -13.79 26.74
CA VAL A 561 -7.46 -13.10 25.50
C VAL A 561 -7.83 -14.12 24.45
N GLU A 562 -9.00 -13.93 23.83
CA GLU A 562 -9.37 -14.72 22.66
C GLU A 562 -8.39 -14.49 21.52
N PRO A 563 -7.87 -15.55 20.89
CA PRO A 563 -6.90 -15.42 19.81
C PRO A 563 -7.55 -15.05 18.49
N THR A 564 -8.85 -15.24 18.39
CA THR A 564 -9.65 -14.95 17.21
C THR A 564 -10.40 -13.62 17.40
N PHE A 565 -10.63 -12.93 16.31
CA PHE A 565 -11.44 -11.72 16.27
C PHE A 565 -12.45 -11.84 15.13
N GLU A 566 -13.61 -11.25 15.32
CA GLU A 566 -14.73 -11.31 14.39
C GLU A 566 -14.58 -10.34 13.20
N ALA A 567 -15.42 -10.52 12.19
CA ALA A 567 -15.49 -9.63 11.04
C ALA A 567 -15.94 -8.22 11.44
N GLU A 568 -15.23 -7.21 10.94
CA GLU A 568 -15.64 -5.81 10.98
C GLU A 568 -16.65 -5.55 9.86
N ARG A 569 -17.76 -4.87 10.16
CA ARG A 569 -18.86 -4.60 9.23
C ARG A 569 -19.03 -3.11 9.01
N VAL A 570 -19.21 -2.70 7.77
CA VAL A 570 -19.42 -1.30 7.39
C VAL A 570 -20.72 -1.16 6.61
N SER A 571 -21.55 -0.19 7.02
CA SER A 571 -22.73 0.26 6.26
C SER A 571 -22.54 1.73 5.90
N SER A 572 -22.70 2.07 4.62
CA SER A 572 -22.50 3.43 4.11
C SER A 572 -23.69 3.92 3.32
N LEU A 573 -24.04 5.19 3.53
CA LEU A 573 -24.94 5.96 2.69
C LEU A 573 -24.13 7.02 1.96
N GLU A 574 -24.38 7.19 0.66
CA GLU A 574 -23.70 8.17 -0.19
C GLU A 574 -24.70 8.83 -1.13
N VAL A 575 -24.56 10.14 -1.31
CA VAL A 575 -25.27 10.92 -2.33
C VAL A 575 -24.23 11.67 -3.12
N GLY A 576 -24.31 11.59 -4.45
CA GLY A 576 -23.34 12.23 -5.31
C GLY A 576 -23.94 12.84 -6.56
N LEU A 577 -23.12 13.68 -7.18
CA LEU A 577 -23.40 14.38 -8.42
C LEU A 577 -22.19 14.28 -9.31
N LYS A 578 -22.41 13.93 -10.58
CA LYS A 578 -21.39 13.93 -11.62
C LYS A 578 -21.86 14.82 -12.75
N SER A 579 -21.02 15.74 -13.17
CA SER A 579 -21.38 16.73 -14.19
C SER A 579 -20.26 16.97 -15.17
N ALA A 580 -20.60 16.96 -16.45
CA ALA A 580 -19.80 17.58 -17.48
C ALA A 580 -20.37 19.01 -17.73
N PHE A 581 -19.53 19.99 -17.95
CA PHE A 581 -19.96 21.36 -18.16
C PHE A 581 -19.12 22.05 -19.23
N TRP A 582 -19.62 23.19 -19.75
CA TRP A 582 -18.98 23.93 -20.85
C TRP A 582 -18.67 23.03 -22.05
N SER A 583 -19.71 22.28 -22.50
CA SER A 583 -19.61 21.35 -23.63
C SER A 583 -18.49 20.33 -23.48
N GLY A 584 -18.35 19.71 -22.29
CA GLY A 584 -17.39 18.66 -22.00
C GLY A 584 -15.96 19.16 -21.71
N ARG A 585 -15.74 20.47 -21.59
CA ARG A 585 -14.43 21.05 -21.21
C ARG A 585 -14.13 20.93 -19.73
N GLY A 586 -15.15 20.80 -18.91
CA GLY A 586 -15.03 20.61 -17.46
C GLY A 586 -15.80 19.40 -16.98
N MET A 587 -15.30 18.74 -15.94
CA MET A 587 -15.93 17.64 -15.22
C MET A 587 -15.88 17.96 -13.73
N LEU A 588 -16.96 17.65 -13.01
CA LEU A 588 -17.10 17.83 -11.58
C LEU A 588 -17.79 16.63 -10.97
N ASP A 589 -17.15 16.00 -10.01
CA ASP A 589 -17.70 14.92 -9.20
C ASP A 589 -17.78 15.40 -7.74
N LEU A 590 -18.99 15.33 -7.15
CA LEU A 590 -19.24 15.68 -5.74
C LEU A 590 -19.86 14.48 -5.05
N ALA A 591 -19.38 14.12 -3.87
CA ALA A 591 -19.96 13.08 -3.04
C ALA A 591 -20.06 13.51 -1.57
N LEU A 592 -21.20 13.20 -0.95
CA LEU A 592 -21.43 13.33 0.47
C LEU A 592 -21.68 11.92 1.02
N TYR A 593 -21.02 11.55 2.10
CA TYR A 593 -21.13 10.21 2.65
C TYR A 593 -21.23 10.19 4.16
N GLN A 594 -21.88 9.14 4.68
CA GLN A 594 -21.77 8.68 6.06
C GLN A 594 -21.67 7.18 6.09
N ALA A 595 -20.67 6.66 6.83
CA ALA A 595 -20.49 5.23 7.05
C ALA A 595 -20.38 4.95 8.56
N ASP A 596 -21.03 3.90 8.99
CA ASP A 596 -20.93 3.36 10.34
C ASP A 596 -20.20 2.00 10.28
N VAL A 597 -19.18 1.86 11.12
CA VAL A 597 -18.36 0.66 11.26
C VAL A 597 -18.71 0.02 12.61
N GLU A 598 -19.07 -1.24 12.58
CA GLU A 598 -19.33 -2.07 13.75
C GLU A 598 -18.21 -3.12 13.89
N ASP A 599 -17.93 -3.52 15.13
CA ASP A 599 -16.90 -4.52 15.45
C ASP A 599 -15.52 -4.13 14.88
N TYR A 600 -15.16 -2.84 14.98
CA TYR A 600 -13.91 -2.31 14.45
C TYR A 600 -12.70 -3.09 14.97
N GLN A 601 -11.83 -3.56 14.08
CA GLN A 601 -10.64 -4.34 14.43
C GLN A 601 -9.50 -3.40 14.78
N ALA A 602 -9.06 -3.41 16.05
CA ALA A 602 -7.97 -2.57 16.54
C ALA A 602 -7.07 -3.32 17.50
N LEU A 603 -5.85 -2.83 17.64
CA LEU A 603 -4.93 -3.27 18.68
C LEU A 603 -5.37 -2.72 20.03
N THR A 604 -5.24 -3.52 21.07
CA THR A 604 -5.48 -3.11 22.46
C THR A 604 -4.25 -3.35 23.33
N ASN A 605 -4.20 -2.66 24.47
CA ASN A 605 -3.23 -2.97 25.50
C ASN A 605 -3.79 -4.08 26.40
N ARG A 606 -2.91 -4.98 26.78
CA ARG A 606 -3.16 -5.93 27.86
C ARG A 606 -2.63 -5.35 29.16
N PRO A 607 -3.38 -5.43 30.28
CA PRO A 607 -2.81 -5.15 31.58
C PRO A 607 -1.59 -6.06 31.82
N PRO A 608 -0.56 -5.59 32.48
CA PRO A 608 0.58 -6.43 32.81
C PRO A 608 0.13 -7.64 33.64
N VAL A 609 0.78 -8.75 33.42
CA VAL A 609 0.51 -9.99 34.18
C VAL A 609 0.83 -9.82 35.67
N ASN A 610 1.73 -8.88 35.97
CA ASN A 610 2.10 -8.42 37.31
C ASN A 610 2.69 -7.01 37.23
N GLU A 611 2.91 -6.35 38.34
CA GLU A 611 3.48 -5.01 38.46
C GLU A 611 4.89 -4.86 37.87
N PHE A 612 5.57 -5.96 37.58
CA PHE A 612 6.92 -5.99 37.02
C PHE A 612 6.93 -6.20 35.49
N ALA A 613 5.78 -6.56 34.90
CA ALA A 613 5.69 -6.82 33.46
C ALA A 613 5.24 -5.55 32.73
N PRO A 614 5.90 -5.18 31.62
CA PRO A 614 5.40 -4.08 30.80
C PRO A 614 4.02 -4.44 30.20
N PRO A 615 3.17 -3.45 29.92
CA PRO A 615 1.95 -3.69 29.16
C PRO A 615 2.33 -4.23 27.79
N ILE A 616 1.76 -5.35 27.42
CA ILE A 616 1.96 -5.89 26.08
C ILE A 616 0.85 -5.28 25.19
N ARG A 617 1.29 -4.46 24.25
CA ARG A 617 0.44 -3.98 23.17
C ARG A 617 0.38 -5.12 22.17
N ASP A 618 -0.55 -5.65 21.67
CA ASP A 618 -0.55 -6.54 20.48
C ASP A 618 -1.71 -7.52 20.41
N ASN A 619 -2.71 -7.36 21.26
CA ASN A 619 -3.92 -8.10 21.08
C ASN A 619 -4.82 -7.38 20.07
N LEU A 620 -5.03 -8.02 18.94
CA LEU A 620 -6.03 -7.58 17.98
C LEU A 620 -7.39 -8.09 18.47
N ILE A 621 -8.32 -7.18 18.67
CA ILE A 621 -9.70 -7.49 19.07
C ILE A 621 -10.70 -6.62 18.31
N ASN A 622 -11.97 -7.00 18.38
CA ASN A 622 -13.05 -6.14 17.94
C ASN A 622 -13.37 -5.11 19.04
N VAL A 623 -13.33 -3.85 18.67
CA VAL A 623 -13.63 -2.74 19.57
C VAL A 623 -14.74 -1.88 18.98
N GLY A 624 -15.70 -1.55 19.80
CA GLY A 624 -16.71 -0.53 19.62
C GLY A 624 -17.18 -0.19 18.21
N LYS A 625 -17.47 1.07 18.02
CA LYS A 625 -18.02 1.62 16.77
C LYS A 625 -17.24 2.82 16.29
N VAL A 626 -17.12 2.92 14.97
CA VAL A 626 -16.52 4.07 14.29
C VAL A 626 -17.56 4.70 13.37
N ARG A 627 -17.55 6.03 13.25
CA ARG A 627 -18.34 6.76 12.27
C ARG A 627 -17.44 7.61 11.39
N LEU A 628 -17.68 7.52 10.10
CA LEU A 628 -17.04 8.29 9.06
C LEU A 628 -18.10 9.14 8.36
N ARG A 629 -17.83 10.41 8.15
CA ARG A 629 -18.69 11.28 7.33
C ARG A 629 -17.83 12.31 6.62
N GLY A 630 -18.27 12.76 5.47
CA GLY A 630 -17.45 13.73 4.74
C GLY A 630 -18.05 14.20 3.45
N ILE A 631 -17.26 15.04 2.80
CA ILE A 631 -17.53 15.66 1.50
C ILE A 631 -16.29 15.49 0.66
N GLU A 632 -16.46 15.04 -0.57
CA GLU A 632 -15.41 14.89 -1.55
C GLU A 632 -15.80 15.63 -2.84
N LEU A 633 -14.85 16.36 -3.39
CA LEU A 633 -14.99 17.09 -4.65
C LEU A 633 -13.78 16.79 -5.51
N ASP A 634 -14.02 16.37 -6.75
CA ASP A 634 -13.02 16.23 -7.79
C ASP A 634 -13.44 17.03 -9.02
N ALA A 635 -12.56 17.86 -9.53
CA ALA A 635 -12.81 18.68 -10.70
C ALA A 635 -11.64 18.65 -11.68
N ARG A 636 -11.97 18.62 -12.97
CA ARG A 636 -11.02 18.75 -14.07
C ARG A 636 -11.53 19.79 -15.04
N LEU A 637 -10.65 20.63 -15.56
CA LEU A 637 -11.03 21.67 -16.49
C LEU A 637 -9.93 21.89 -17.54
N ARG A 638 -10.26 21.69 -18.79
CA ARG A 638 -9.47 22.19 -19.94
C ARG A 638 -9.80 23.66 -20.16
N ALA A 639 -9.11 24.54 -19.43
CA ALA A 639 -9.36 25.97 -19.45
C ALA A 639 -9.07 26.61 -20.84
N SER A 640 -8.08 26.06 -21.57
CA SER A 640 -7.76 26.37 -22.94
C SER A 640 -7.04 25.17 -23.60
N GLU A 641 -6.75 25.27 -24.90
CA GLU A 641 -5.91 24.29 -25.59
C GLU A 641 -4.53 24.06 -24.91
N ARG A 642 -4.10 25.02 -24.11
CA ARG A 642 -2.77 25.06 -23.48
C ARG A 642 -2.81 24.80 -21.98
N VAL A 643 -3.96 24.86 -21.33
CA VAL A 643 -4.08 24.83 -19.86
C VAL A 643 -5.08 23.78 -19.42
N ASP A 644 -4.60 22.77 -18.72
CA ASP A 644 -5.40 21.78 -18.00
C ASP A 644 -5.28 22.02 -16.49
N LEU A 645 -6.43 22.09 -15.80
CA LEU A 645 -6.53 22.29 -14.35
C LEU A 645 -7.14 21.06 -13.70
N ARG A 646 -6.64 20.73 -12.53
CA ARG A 646 -7.16 19.64 -11.68
C ARG A 646 -7.31 20.15 -10.25
N LEU A 647 -8.38 19.73 -9.58
CA LEU A 647 -8.63 20.02 -8.17
C LEU A 647 -9.31 18.81 -7.52
N GLY A 648 -8.80 18.38 -6.41
CA GLY A 648 -9.44 17.39 -5.53
C GLY A 648 -9.43 17.91 -4.11
N ILE A 649 -10.57 17.83 -3.41
CA ILE A 649 -10.71 18.22 -2.01
C ILE A 649 -11.49 17.14 -1.28
N ALA A 650 -11.03 16.77 -0.10
CA ALA A 650 -11.75 15.88 0.80
C ALA A 650 -11.78 16.48 2.21
N TRP A 651 -12.98 16.58 2.77
CA TRP A 651 -13.19 16.79 4.19
C TRP A 651 -13.71 15.50 4.79
N SER A 652 -13.06 14.99 5.85
CA SER A 652 -13.38 13.73 6.48
C SER A 652 -13.39 13.85 8.00
N ASP A 653 -14.53 13.55 8.63
CA ASP A 653 -14.68 13.44 10.07
C ASP A 653 -14.85 11.98 10.47
N ALA A 654 -13.70 11.33 10.77
CA ALA A 654 -13.59 9.93 11.16
C ALA A 654 -13.37 9.84 12.67
N ARG A 655 -14.32 9.25 13.43
CA ARG A 655 -14.29 9.22 14.90
C ARG A 655 -14.68 7.87 15.46
N TYR A 656 -14.03 7.50 16.56
CA TYR A 656 -14.52 6.45 17.45
C TYR A 656 -15.84 6.92 18.08
N ARG A 657 -16.88 6.09 17.97
CA ARG A 657 -18.15 6.35 18.65
C ARG A 657 -18.16 5.71 20.02
N ASP A 658 -17.48 4.57 20.12
CA ASP A 658 -17.34 3.79 21.34
C ASP A 658 -15.99 3.04 21.29
N PHE A 659 -15.09 3.33 22.21
CA PHE A 659 -13.82 2.62 22.37
C PHE A 659 -13.27 2.85 23.78
N ALA A 660 -13.91 2.25 24.79
CA ALA A 660 -13.60 2.48 26.20
C ALA A 660 -12.31 1.80 26.70
N ASN A 661 -11.79 0.78 25.99
CA ASN A 661 -10.61 0.01 26.41
C ASN A 661 -9.43 0.14 25.46
N ALA A 662 -9.20 1.36 24.96
CA ALA A 662 -8.11 1.66 24.05
C ALA A 662 -6.77 1.75 24.79
N PRO A 663 -5.64 1.56 24.07
CA PRO A 663 -4.34 1.92 24.58
C PRO A 663 -4.26 3.39 24.97
N CYS A 664 -3.64 3.68 26.11
CA CYS A 664 -3.32 5.04 26.48
C CYS A 664 -2.01 5.51 25.83
N SER A 665 -1.87 6.83 25.69
CA SER A 665 -0.56 7.42 25.36
C SER A 665 0.50 6.96 26.37
N PRO A 666 1.74 6.70 25.96
CA PRO A 666 2.85 6.31 26.85
C PRO A 666 3.11 7.27 28.01
N SER A 667 2.72 8.53 27.84
CA SER A 667 2.81 9.55 28.91
C SER A 667 1.72 9.42 29.99
N SER A 668 0.71 8.53 29.80
CA SER A 668 -0.37 8.28 30.76
C SER A 668 0.04 7.22 31.77
N ALA A 669 -0.29 7.44 33.04
CA ALA A 669 -0.18 6.42 34.08
C ALA A 669 -1.30 5.36 34.02
N GLN A 670 -2.27 5.54 33.13
CA GLN A 670 -3.40 4.62 32.94
C GLN A 670 -3.08 3.56 31.91
N TRP A 671 -3.59 2.35 32.10
CA TRP A 671 -3.45 1.21 31.19
C TRP A 671 -4.46 1.21 30.05
N SER A 672 -5.64 1.76 30.31
CA SER A 672 -6.78 1.78 29.40
C SER A 672 -7.39 3.17 29.38
N CYS A 673 -7.63 3.67 28.21
CA CYS A 673 -8.19 4.98 27.94
C CYS A 673 -9.48 4.85 27.13
N ASP A 674 -10.36 5.85 27.26
CA ASP A 674 -11.53 5.98 26.41
C ASP A 674 -11.20 6.91 25.23
N LEU A 675 -11.26 6.37 24.02
CA LEU A 675 -11.12 7.12 22.77
C LEU A 675 -12.46 7.53 22.17
N GLY A 676 -13.60 7.30 22.84
CA GLY A 676 -14.92 7.74 22.40
C GLY A 676 -14.94 9.23 22.05
N GLY A 677 -15.43 9.58 20.86
CA GLY A 677 -15.44 10.93 20.33
C GLY A 677 -14.12 11.44 19.75
N LYS A 678 -13.00 10.76 19.96
CA LYS A 678 -11.71 11.11 19.37
C LYS A 678 -11.66 10.76 17.87
N ARG A 679 -10.78 11.44 17.14
CA ARG A 679 -10.51 11.12 15.72
C ARG A 679 -9.72 9.82 15.60
N LEU A 680 -9.93 9.12 14.50
CA LEU A 680 -9.08 7.99 14.14
C LEU A 680 -7.66 8.48 13.84
N PHE A 681 -6.69 7.61 14.10
CA PHE A 681 -5.32 7.84 13.66
C PHE A 681 -5.22 7.68 12.12
N ASN A 682 -4.19 8.26 11.53
CA ASN A 682 -4.01 8.31 10.07
C ASN A 682 -5.27 8.83 9.31
N ALA A 683 -6.02 9.76 9.94
CA ALA A 683 -7.25 10.32 9.40
C ALA A 683 -7.19 11.87 9.40
N PRO A 684 -6.49 12.49 8.43
CA PRO A 684 -6.49 13.94 8.28
C PRO A 684 -7.92 14.44 8.02
N GLU A 685 -8.28 15.59 8.62
CA GLU A 685 -9.61 16.18 8.45
C GLU A 685 -9.80 16.78 7.06
N TRP A 686 -8.76 17.46 6.58
CA TRP A 686 -8.72 18.07 5.27
C TRP A 686 -7.56 17.50 4.46
N SER A 687 -7.86 17.17 3.24
CA SER A 687 -6.86 16.82 2.24
C SER A 687 -7.23 17.47 0.92
N ALA A 688 -6.25 17.98 0.21
CA ALA A 688 -6.47 18.58 -1.10
C ALA A 688 -5.32 18.23 -2.06
N SER A 689 -5.63 18.18 -3.34
CA SER A 689 -4.67 18.14 -4.43
C SER A 689 -5.07 19.14 -5.51
N ALA A 690 -4.12 19.87 -6.05
CA ALA A 690 -4.34 20.79 -7.17
C ALA A 690 -3.22 20.59 -8.20
N GLY A 691 -3.54 20.75 -9.46
CA GLY A 691 -2.56 20.65 -10.53
C GLY A 691 -2.86 21.58 -11.71
N VAL A 692 -1.82 22.09 -12.31
CA VAL A 692 -1.86 22.89 -13.53
C VAL A 692 -0.87 22.32 -14.53
N ASP A 693 -1.32 21.96 -15.71
CA ASP A 693 -0.47 21.63 -16.84
C ASP A 693 -0.58 22.72 -17.91
N TYR A 694 0.55 23.21 -18.36
CA TYR A 694 0.65 24.22 -19.39
C TYR A 694 1.47 23.70 -20.57
N ARG A 695 0.99 23.92 -21.79
CA ARG A 695 1.62 23.52 -23.04
C ARG A 695 1.75 24.73 -23.96
N TYR A 696 2.92 24.92 -24.54
CA TYR A 696 3.21 25.98 -25.48
C TYR A 696 3.83 25.41 -26.77
N PRO A 697 3.08 25.37 -27.88
CA PRO A 697 3.62 24.89 -29.14
C PRO A 697 4.71 25.85 -29.65
N LEU A 698 5.82 25.28 -30.06
CA LEU A 698 6.95 25.95 -30.67
C LEU A 698 7.00 25.63 -32.19
N GLU A 699 7.92 26.25 -32.90
CA GLU A 699 8.20 25.90 -34.29
C GLU A 699 8.78 24.47 -34.40
N HIS A 700 8.76 23.88 -35.60
CA HIS A 700 9.30 22.54 -35.90
C HIS A 700 8.67 21.39 -35.14
N ALA A 701 7.34 21.48 -34.87
CA ALA A 701 6.56 20.50 -34.13
C ALA A 701 7.11 20.20 -32.71
N LEU A 702 7.76 21.17 -32.08
CA LEU A 702 8.19 21.13 -30.69
C LEU A 702 7.12 21.73 -29.79
N GLU A 703 7.07 21.27 -28.54
CA GLU A 703 6.20 21.78 -27.51
C GLU A 703 6.98 21.95 -26.20
N LEU A 704 6.95 23.15 -25.64
CA LEU A 704 7.37 23.38 -24.27
C LEU A 704 6.20 23.04 -23.34
N PHE A 705 6.46 22.28 -22.29
CA PHE A 705 5.42 21.98 -21.29
C PHE A 705 5.92 22.26 -19.87
N SER A 706 4.97 22.55 -19.00
CA SER A 706 5.23 22.65 -17.56
C SER A 706 4.06 22.06 -16.79
N GLY A 707 4.35 21.53 -15.61
CA GLY A 707 3.36 21.03 -14.68
C GLY A 707 3.69 21.45 -13.25
N LEU A 708 2.69 21.91 -12.52
CA LEU A 708 2.78 22.24 -11.11
C LEU A 708 1.72 21.41 -10.38
N ASP A 709 2.14 20.65 -9.39
CA ASP A 709 1.27 19.85 -8.55
C ASP A 709 1.44 20.26 -7.09
N TYR A 710 0.33 20.44 -6.39
CA TYR A 710 0.29 20.75 -4.98
C TYR A 710 -0.60 19.76 -4.25
N GLN A 711 -0.12 19.26 -3.11
CA GLN A 711 -0.85 18.42 -2.19
C GLN A 711 -0.85 19.05 -0.81
N PHE A 712 -2.00 19.05 -0.13
CA PHE A 712 -2.16 19.52 1.24
C PHE A 712 -2.79 18.44 2.12
N ARG A 713 -2.35 18.35 3.38
CA ARG A 713 -2.98 17.56 4.43
C ARG A 713 -3.00 18.31 5.74
N SER A 714 -4.14 18.29 6.43
CA SER A 714 -4.24 18.77 7.81
C SER A 714 -3.55 17.80 8.78
N GLY A 715 -3.21 18.28 9.96
CA GLY A 715 -2.52 17.47 10.97
C GLY A 715 -3.35 16.27 11.46
N TYR A 716 -2.66 15.19 11.82
CA TYR A 716 -3.24 13.95 12.33
C TYR A 716 -2.24 13.20 13.24
N TYR A 717 -2.75 12.29 14.06
CA TYR A 717 -1.90 11.35 14.80
C TYR A 717 -1.61 10.11 13.96
N GLY A 718 -0.37 9.64 13.98
CA GLY A 718 0.10 8.45 13.25
C GLY A 718 -0.10 7.15 14.03
N THR A 719 -0.49 7.21 15.32
CA THR A 719 -0.77 6.04 16.15
C THR A 719 -2.14 6.15 16.82
N LEU A 720 -2.70 5.00 17.17
CA LEU A 720 -4.04 4.89 17.74
C LEU A 720 -4.16 5.63 19.08
N GLU A 721 -3.16 5.54 19.94
CA GLU A 721 -3.12 6.17 21.26
C GLU A 721 -2.83 7.68 21.24
N GLY A 722 -2.39 8.22 20.10
CA GLY A 722 -2.16 9.66 19.92
C GLY A 722 -1.10 10.24 20.86
N GLY A 723 -0.01 9.51 21.12
CA GLY A 723 1.06 9.91 22.02
C GLY A 723 1.96 11.05 21.52
N PRO A 724 2.79 11.64 22.42
CA PRO A 724 3.81 12.61 22.03
C PRO A 724 4.75 12.02 20.99
N GLY A 725 5.14 12.81 20.00
CA GLY A 725 6.02 12.34 18.91
C GLY A 725 5.30 11.52 17.82
N SER A 726 3.98 11.23 17.94
CA SER A 726 3.19 10.57 16.91
C SER A 726 2.33 11.52 16.06
N TYR A 727 2.37 12.81 16.35
CA TYR A 727 1.59 13.82 15.64
C TYR A 727 2.32 14.35 14.41
N GLN A 728 1.67 14.24 13.25
CA GLN A 728 2.07 14.91 12.02
C GLN A 728 1.33 16.25 11.92
N PRO A 729 2.03 17.40 11.95
CA PRO A 729 1.43 18.71 11.67
C PRO A 729 0.86 18.77 10.24
N SER A 730 0.05 19.80 9.96
CA SER A 730 -0.37 20.08 8.58
C SER A 730 0.84 20.40 7.71
N TYR A 731 0.81 19.88 6.47
CA TYR A 731 1.90 20.10 5.51
C TYR A 731 1.37 20.23 4.08
N GLY A 732 2.19 20.83 3.22
CA GLY A 732 1.90 20.96 1.79
C GLY A 732 3.12 20.66 0.93
N LEU A 733 2.96 19.77 -0.05
CA LEU A 733 4.03 19.40 -0.98
C LEU A 733 3.76 20.00 -2.34
N THR A 734 4.81 20.61 -2.92
CA THR A 734 4.77 21.17 -4.27
C THR A 734 5.78 20.44 -5.15
N ASN A 735 5.31 19.96 -6.31
CA ASN A 735 6.17 19.36 -7.33
C ASN A 735 6.10 20.21 -8.60
N LEU A 736 7.24 20.44 -9.24
CA LEU A 736 7.37 21.20 -10.47
C LEU A 736 8.03 20.34 -11.54
N ARG A 737 7.57 20.44 -12.76
CA ARG A 737 8.19 19.87 -13.96
C ARG A 737 8.19 20.86 -15.10
N LEU A 738 9.26 20.85 -15.86
CA LEU A 738 9.49 21.68 -17.05
C LEU A 738 10.12 20.81 -18.11
N GLY A 739 9.64 20.86 -19.32
CA GLY A 739 10.23 20.01 -20.36
C GLY A 739 9.95 20.49 -21.77
N LEU A 740 10.70 19.87 -22.68
CA LEU A 740 10.57 20.04 -24.11
C LEU A 740 10.26 18.67 -24.72
N ARG A 741 9.30 18.62 -25.62
CA ARG A 741 8.94 17.39 -26.32
C ARG A 741 8.61 17.65 -27.78
N ARG A 742 8.66 16.63 -28.58
CA ARG A 742 8.08 16.64 -29.90
C ARG A 742 6.54 16.52 -29.80
N GLY A 743 5.81 17.21 -30.64
CA GLY A 743 4.34 17.23 -30.60
C GLY A 743 3.70 15.84 -30.77
N ASP A 744 4.35 14.91 -31.47
CA ASP A 744 3.96 13.51 -31.58
C ASP A 744 4.44 12.63 -30.40
N ARG A 745 5.06 13.23 -29.39
CA ARG A 745 5.62 12.60 -28.18
C ARG A 745 6.64 11.49 -28.44
N ARG A 746 7.26 11.43 -29.64
CA ARG A 746 8.31 10.44 -29.91
C ARG A 746 9.54 10.60 -29.03
N TRP A 747 9.82 11.81 -28.56
CA TRP A 747 10.81 12.05 -27.52
C TRP A 747 10.37 13.19 -26.61
N GLU A 748 10.81 13.12 -25.37
CA GLU A 748 10.54 14.10 -24.34
C GLU A 748 11.75 14.21 -23.41
N ALA A 749 12.13 15.44 -23.07
CA ALA A 749 13.12 15.75 -22.05
C ALA A 749 12.48 16.61 -20.96
N GLU A 750 12.54 16.17 -19.72
CA GLU A 750 11.91 16.80 -18.58
C GLU A 750 12.92 17.05 -17.47
N LEU A 751 12.89 18.23 -16.89
CA LEU A 751 13.49 18.57 -15.60
C LEU A 751 12.38 18.60 -14.56
N TRP A 752 12.62 17.98 -13.44
CA TRP A 752 11.65 17.93 -12.35
C TRP A 752 12.25 18.27 -11.00
N ALA A 753 11.43 18.85 -10.13
CA ALA A 753 11.72 19.03 -8.71
C ALA A 753 10.54 18.50 -7.90
N ARG A 754 10.81 17.56 -7.01
CA ARG A 754 9.85 17.02 -6.04
C ARG A 754 10.08 17.67 -4.69
N ASN A 755 9.01 17.92 -3.93
CA ASN A 755 9.05 18.65 -2.68
C ASN A 755 9.86 19.95 -2.84
N LEU A 756 9.47 20.80 -3.78
CA LEU A 756 10.21 21.98 -4.25
C LEU A 756 10.66 22.91 -3.11
N PHE A 757 9.83 23.04 -2.07
CA PHE A 757 10.10 23.93 -0.93
C PHE A 757 10.81 23.25 0.25
N ASP A 758 11.21 21.98 0.08
CA ASP A 758 11.89 21.17 1.08
C ASP A 758 11.10 21.05 2.41
N GLU A 759 9.78 20.84 2.27
CA GLU A 759 8.87 20.68 3.41
C GLU A 759 9.17 19.39 4.17
N ASP A 760 9.31 19.50 5.48
CA ASP A 760 9.49 18.36 6.35
C ASP A 760 8.15 17.75 6.76
N TYR A 761 8.00 16.43 6.60
CA TYR A 761 6.78 15.70 6.94
C TYR A 761 7.07 14.25 7.32
N ILE A 762 6.11 13.61 8.02
CA ILE A 762 6.18 12.23 8.46
C ILE A 762 5.27 11.38 7.55
N THR A 763 5.79 10.25 7.07
CA THR A 763 5.03 9.30 6.23
C THR A 763 4.50 8.10 7.02
N ALA A 764 5.17 7.75 8.11
CA ALA A 764 4.73 6.69 9.01
C ALA A 764 5.27 6.92 10.42
N VAL A 765 4.52 6.44 11.40
CA VAL A 765 4.94 6.42 12.82
C VAL A 765 5.00 4.97 13.27
N TYR A 766 6.05 4.63 13.98
CA TYR A 766 6.27 3.33 14.58
C TYR A 766 6.37 3.47 16.10
N ALA A 767 5.50 2.78 16.83
CA ALA A 767 5.64 2.68 18.29
C ALA A 767 6.61 1.54 18.59
N ARG A 768 7.74 1.82 19.21
CA ARG A 768 8.69 0.79 19.64
C ARG A 768 8.09 -0.01 20.78
N LEU A 769 8.09 -1.31 20.60
CA LEU A 769 7.49 -2.24 21.56
C LEU A 769 8.14 -2.15 22.96
N GLY A 770 7.30 -2.05 23.98
CA GLY A 770 7.69 -2.23 25.38
C GLY A 770 8.32 -1.02 26.08
N ALA A 771 8.67 0.04 25.36
CA ALA A 771 9.35 1.18 25.97
C ALA A 771 8.53 2.50 25.97
N GLY A 772 7.52 2.61 25.14
CA GLY A 772 6.77 3.86 24.99
C GLY A 772 7.45 4.89 24.09
N ASP A 773 8.46 4.46 23.32
CA ASP A 773 9.18 5.29 22.37
C ASP A 773 8.43 5.35 21.04
N TYR A 774 8.65 6.45 20.31
CA TYR A 774 8.18 6.58 18.94
C TYR A 774 9.35 6.81 17.99
N GLY A 775 9.32 6.07 16.88
CA GLY A 775 10.13 6.32 15.71
C GLY A 775 9.25 6.79 14.54
N VAL A 776 9.80 7.59 13.66
CA VAL A 776 9.10 8.08 12.48
C VAL A 776 9.89 7.84 11.20
N LEU A 777 9.17 7.70 10.10
CA LEU A 777 9.72 7.81 8.77
C LEU A 777 9.44 9.21 8.25
N SER A 778 10.48 10.04 8.13
CA SER A 778 10.36 11.34 7.47
C SER A 778 10.17 11.16 5.97
N GLY A 779 9.39 12.03 5.34
CA GLY A 779 9.24 12.08 3.90
C GLY A 779 10.55 12.39 3.18
N ALA A 780 10.59 12.18 1.87
CA ALA A 780 11.75 12.53 1.07
C ALA A 780 11.99 14.05 1.10
N PRO A 781 13.24 14.51 1.23
CA PRO A 781 13.58 15.92 1.09
C PRO A 781 13.31 16.39 -0.33
N ARG A 782 13.50 17.71 -0.60
CA ARG A 782 13.55 18.18 -1.99
C ARG A 782 14.51 17.32 -2.79
N SER A 783 14.09 16.95 -3.98
CA SER A 783 14.93 16.26 -4.94
C SER A 783 14.71 16.82 -6.34
N VAL A 784 15.79 16.94 -7.09
CA VAL A 784 15.78 17.40 -8.48
C VAL A 784 16.36 16.33 -9.39
N GLY A 785 15.88 16.31 -10.63
CA GLY A 785 16.37 15.34 -11.60
C GLY A 785 15.91 15.66 -13.01
N MET A 786 16.29 14.77 -13.91
CA MET A 786 15.96 14.82 -15.32
C MET A 786 15.45 13.47 -15.79
N THR A 787 14.47 13.50 -16.68
CA THR A 787 13.94 12.29 -17.34
C THR A 787 13.98 12.48 -18.86
N LEU A 788 14.45 11.47 -19.55
CA LEU A 788 14.36 11.35 -21.01
C LEU A 788 13.42 10.21 -21.35
N ARG A 789 12.45 10.47 -22.21
CA ARG A 789 11.49 9.46 -22.68
C ARG A 789 11.53 9.39 -24.22
N THR A 790 11.38 8.18 -24.74
CA THR A 790 11.18 7.94 -26.16
C THR A 790 10.03 6.97 -26.38
N ARG A 791 9.31 7.15 -27.49
CA ARG A 791 8.21 6.27 -27.93
C ARG A 791 8.27 6.09 -29.45
N TRP A 792 7.95 4.90 -29.94
CA TRP A 792 7.94 4.60 -31.37
C TRP A 792 6.85 3.61 -31.74
#